data_ba1df12fbb9dc3f662545b61e459eaa7
#
_entry.id   ba1df12fbb9dc3f662545b61e459eaa7
#
_cell.length_a   1.000
_cell.length_b   1.000
_cell.length_c   1.000
_cell.angle_alpha   90.00
_cell.angle_beta   90.00
_cell.angle_gamma   90.00
#
_symmetry.space_group_name_H-M   'P 1'
#
loop_
_entity.id
_entity.type
_entity.pdbx_description
1 polymer ?
#
loop_
_entity_poly.entity_id
_entity_poly.type
_entity_poly.pdbx_seq_one_letter_code
_entity_poly.pdbx_strand_id
1 'polypeptide(L)'
;MAPSLAALHSAAASHLPHPRRQRTTALARASSVLRLPLRRRSRWVAAEVRTTSQFATGGAGGTATGGGSGSGRARRGLGIDVAAVGAALRDARTADDVESVVNAFLNHDNAAAAGEAHLLPLQVYTCVIRGLGKDNRPDAAFAVVEHLKRRGAVLNQFVYNCLLGAVKSCGEFGRIQAVLDDMEAQGVSPNIVTYNTLMSIYVHQGRVEDVLRVYADVQERGLVPTAATYSTVMCAYKKAGDAFAAIEFFAMLSGRYRNGELVVGNRGDWEQEFVKFEKLTVRACYMSMRRSLVGGKNPVGEVLKVLLAMDEAGVRPERSDYERLVWACTGEEHYAIGKELYQRIREGGDGGEISLSVCNHLIWLMGKAKKWWAALEIYEDLLDKGPKPNNLSHELIMSHFKILLDAAKRRGIWRWGVRLLNKMQEKGLKPGSKEWNAVLLSCSRASEASAAVDIFKKMVDEGLKPDVVSYGALLSALEKGKLYDEALRVWEHMCKVGIKPNLYAYTILVSIYIGKGNHAMVDAVLHDMVSKQIEPTVVTFNAIISACVRSNSGGNAFEWFHRMKIRGIEPNEITYQMLIEALVQDGKPRLAYEMYMKACSQGLQLPAKSYDTVLEACKAYGSIVDLTTLGPRPSKGVEPIRIENNFSSFSQFKDLPSTSHHFAGIGMYGFSGYRMAR
;
A
#
# COMPACT_ATOMS: atom_id res chain seq x y z
N MET A 1 -11.36 -38.00 -46.18
CA MET A 1 -12.54 -37.38 -45.54
C MET A 1 -12.35 -37.40 -44.05
N ALA A 2 -11.90 -36.30 -43.50
CA ALA A 2 -11.69 -36.11 -42.06
C ALA A 2 -12.93 -35.42 -41.47
N PRO A 3 -13.46 -35.89 -40.32
CA PRO A 3 -14.46 -35.11 -39.61
C PRO A 3 -13.79 -34.14 -38.62
N SER A 4 -14.37 -32.99 -38.60
CA SER A 4 -14.11 -31.75 -37.91
C SER A 4 -13.90 -31.87 -36.39
N LEU A 5 -12.93 -31.14 -35.89
CA LEU A 5 -12.46 -30.95 -34.51
C LEU A 5 -13.41 -30.07 -33.62
N ALA A 6 -14.70 -30.04 -33.92
CA ALA A 6 -15.65 -29.16 -33.21
C ALA A 6 -16.57 -29.83 -32.18
N ALA A 7 -16.40 -31.14 -31.91
CA ALA A 7 -17.35 -31.89 -31.08
C ALA A 7 -16.77 -32.42 -29.75
N LEU A 8 -15.58 -32.04 -29.31
CA LEU A 8 -14.93 -32.54 -28.08
C LEU A 8 -14.78 -31.48 -26.95
N HIS A 9 -15.37 -30.32 -27.06
CA HIS A 9 -15.30 -29.29 -26.00
C HIS A 9 -16.56 -29.10 -25.17
N SER A 10 -17.55 -30.01 -25.26
CA SER A 10 -18.84 -29.82 -24.55
C SER A 10 -19.12 -30.83 -23.41
N ALA A 11 -18.16 -31.61 -22.95
CA ALA A 11 -18.47 -32.65 -21.94
C ALA A 11 -17.56 -32.68 -20.69
N ALA A 12 -16.83 -31.60 -20.38
CA ALA A 12 -15.94 -31.56 -19.20
C ALA A 12 -16.10 -30.32 -18.31
N ALA A 13 -17.31 -29.77 -18.22
CA ALA A 13 -17.60 -28.59 -17.40
C ALA A 13 -18.78 -28.80 -16.45
N SER A 14 -18.85 -29.90 -15.73
CA SER A 14 -19.75 -30.07 -14.60
C SER A 14 -19.08 -30.92 -13.53
N HIS A 15 -18.81 -30.31 -12.40
CA HIS A 15 -18.33 -30.81 -11.11
C HIS A 15 -16.94 -30.37 -10.69
N LEU A 16 -16.84 -29.06 -10.29
CA LEU A 16 -15.99 -28.65 -9.19
C LEU A 16 -16.59 -27.36 -8.57
N PRO A 17 -16.82 -27.29 -7.26
CA PRO A 17 -17.41 -26.10 -6.64
C PRO A 17 -16.35 -25.01 -6.48
N HIS A 18 -16.59 -23.88 -7.07
CA HIS A 18 -15.77 -22.66 -6.90
C HIS A 18 -15.94 -22.06 -5.50
N PRO A 19 -14.89 -21.85 -4.71
CA PRO A 19 -14.94 -21.08 -3.48
C PRO A 19 -14.65 -19.60 -3.77
N ARG A 20 -15.51 -18.92 -4.51
CA ARG A 20 -15.32 -17.48 -4.84
C ARG A 20 -16.52 -16.58 -4.59
N ARG A 21 -17.43 -16.92 -3.67
CA ARG A 21 -18.60 -16.06 -3.35
C ARG A 21 -18.71 -15.60 -1.89
N GLN A 22 -17.70 -15.78 -1.04
CA GLN A 22 -17.79 -15.31 0.35
C GLN A 22 -16.88 -14.11 0.70
N ARG A 23 -16.07 -13.55 -0.23
CA ARG A 23 -15.24 -12.38 0.04
C ARG A 23 -15.81 -11.02 -0.41
N THR A 24 -16.90 -11.01 -1.18
CA THR A 24 -17.54 -9.75 -1.63
C THR A 24 -18.63 -9.25 -0.69
N THR A 25 -19.12 -10.04 0.23
CA THR A 25 -20.16 -9.64 1.19
C THR A 25 -19.63 -8.97 2.47
N ALA A 26 -18.34 -9.10 2.76
CA ALA A 26 -17.72 -8.43 3.92
C ALA A 26 -17.34 -6.97 3.65
N LEU A 27 -17.06 -6.60 2.40
CA LEU A 27 -16.78 -5.20 2.01
C LEU A 27 -18.05 -4.37 1.80
N ALA A 28 -19.18 -5.01 1.51
CA ALA A 28 -20.47 -4.33 1.37
C ALA A 28 -21.15 -4.05 2.73
N ARG A 29 -20.74 -4.71 3.82
CA ARG A 29 -21.25 -4.46 5.19
C ARG A 29 -20.54 -3.34 5.93
N ALA A 30 -19.35 -2.92 5.51
CA ALA A 30 -18.65 -1.79 6.12
C ALA A 30 -19.10 -0.41 5.62
N SER A 31 -19.85 -0.35 4.52
CA SER A 31 -20.39 0.92 3.97
C SER A 31 -21.85 1.21 4.37
N SER A 32 -22.50 0.31 5.12
CA SER A 32 -23.92 0.45 5.50
C SER A 32 -24.16 0.98 6.92
N VAL A 33 -23.12 1.34 7.70
CA VAL A 33 -23.26 1.79 9.10
C VAL A 33 -23.28 3.32 9.26
N LEU A 34 -23.27 4.09 8.17
CA LEU A 34 -23.37 5.57 8.24
C LEU A 34 -24.56 6.11 7.43
N ARG A 35 -25.72 5.46 7.51
CA ARG A 35 -26.99 6.09 7.19
C ARG A 35 -27.84 6.19 8.46
N LEU A 36 -27.56 7.20 9.25
CA LEU A 36 -28.53 7.66 10.25
C LEU A 36 -29.75 8.22 9.53
N PRO A 37 -30.97 7.83 9.94
CA PRO A 37 -32.17 8.36 9.34
C PRO A 37 -32.31 9.83 9.69
N LEU A 38 -32.36 10.68 8.68
CA LEU A 38 -32.75 12.09 8.78
C LEU A 38 -34.21 12.16 9.28
N ARG A 39 -34.41 12.08 10.58
CA ARG A 39 -35.63 12.61 11.21
C ARG A 39 -35.46 14.12 11.26
N ARG A 40 -35.96 14.79 10.25
CA ARG A 40 -36.26 16.22 10.25
C ARG A 40 -37.25 16.51 11.40
N ARG A 41 -36.75 17.10 12.47
CA ARG A 41 -37.59 17.89 13.40
C ARG A 41 -36.94 19.26 13.50
N SER A 42 -37.70 20.22 12.99
CA SER A 42 -37.47 21.65 13.06
C SER A 42 -37.20 22.13 14.49
N ARG A 43 -35.93 22.26 14.86
CA ARG A 43 -35.45 22.84 16.15
C ARG A 43 -34.57 24.06 15.91
N TRP A 44 -34.76 24.79 14.83
CA TRP A 44 -33.85 25.84 14.44
C TRP A 44 -34.20 27.26 14.98
N VAL A 45 -35.39 27.45 15.56
CA VAL A 45 -35.85 28.77 15.99
C VAL A 45 -35.48 29.12 17.44
N ALA A 46 -35.29 28.12 18.32
CA ALA A 46 -35.12 28.41 19.76
C ALA A 46 -33.67 28.71 20.19
N ALA A 47 -32.66 28.36 19.37
CA ALA A 47 -31.23 28.52 19.75
C ALA A 47 -30.58 29.83 19.31
N GLU A 48 -31.05 30.42 18.20
CA GLU A 48 -30.41 31.60 17.62
C GLU A 48 -30.93 32.97 18.16
N VAL A 49 -32.08 33.00 18.80
CA VAL A 49 -32.57 34.22 19.46
C VAL A 49 -31.71 34.60 20.67
N ARG A 50 -30.89 33.68 21.19
CA ARG A 50 -30.02 33.99 22.33
C ARG A 50 -28.71 34.72 21.98
N THR A 51 -28.27 34.70 20.74
CA THR A 51 -26.98 35.31 20.33
C THR A 51 -27.11 36.75 19.80
N THR A 52 -28.27 37.17 19.39
CA THR A 52 -28.46 38.54 18.86
C THR A 52 -28.70 39.62 19.92
N SER A 53 -28.89 39.24 21.21
CA SER A 53 -29.07 40.23 22.29
C SER A 53 -27.76 40.76 22.91
N GLN A 54 -26.59 40.23 22.51
CA GLN A 54 -25.28 40.66 23.05
C GLN A 54 -24.60 41.77 22.23
N PHE A 55 -25.11 42.17 21.08
CA PHE A 55 -24.45 43.17 20.23
C PHE A 55 -25.11 44.58 20.19
N ALA A 56 -26.06 44.84 21.10
CA ALA A 56 -26.79 46.11 21.06
C ALA A 56 -26.69 46.97 22.32
N THR A 57 -25.64 46.82 23.16
CA THR A 57 -25.41 47.78 24.24
C THR A 57 -23.89 48.00 24.43
N GLY A 58 -23.35 48.90 23.69
CA GLY A 58 -22.09 49.58 23.97
C GLY A 58 -22.39 51.01 24.38
N GLY A 59 -22.34 51.31 25.66
CA GLY A 59 -22.41 52.71 26.14
C GLY A 59 -22.86 52.81 27.61
N ALA A 60 -21.89 53.23 28.44
CA ALA A 60 -22.02 53.88 29.74
C ALA A 60 -22.10 52.99 31.00
N GLY A 61 -21.16 53.25 31.86
CA GLY A 61 -20.76 52.60 33.07
C GLY A 61 -21.71 52.73 34.24
N GLY A 62 -21.42 51.95 35.29
CA GLY A 62 -22.06 52.04 36.60
C GLY A 62 -21.90 50.76 37.45
N THR A 63 -21.03 50.86 38.41
CA THR A 63 -20.78 49.88 39.48
C THR A 63 -22.03 49.67 40.35
N ALA A 64 -22.34 48.43 40.71
CA ALA A 64 -22.88 48.11 42.03
C ALA A 64 -23.00 46.58 42.27
N THR A 65 -22.50 46.19 43.42
CA THR A 65 -22.51 44.93 44.11
C THR A 65 -23.92 44.49 44.56
N GLY A 66 -24.16 43.19 44.66
CA GLY A 66 -25.24 42.69 45.48
C GLY A 66 -25.85 41.35 45.03
N GLY A 67 -25.68 40.31 45.82
CA GLY A 67 -26.23 38.97 45.61
C GLY A 67 -27.74 38.89 45.84
N GLY A 68 -28.32 37.76 45.41
CA GLY A 68 -29.71 37.42 45.72
C GLY A 68 -30.31 36.37 44.76
N SER A 69 -30.53 35.22 45.30
CA SER A 69 -31.34 34.13 44.79
C SER A 69 -32.75 34.53 44.37
N GLY A 70 -33.26 33.95 43.29
CA GLY A 70 -34.71 33.98 43.10
C GLY A 70 -35.17 33.84 41.63
N SER A 71 -35.78 32.70 41.35
CA SER A 71 -36.96 32.46 40.52
C SER A 71 -37.09 33.22 39.17
N GLY A 72 -37.26 32.39 38.15
CA GLY A 72 -37.92 32.60 36.88
C GLY A 72 -38.60 33.97 36.62
N ARG A 73 -37.86 34.88 35.99
CA ARG A 73 -38.43 35.96 35.22
C ARG A 73 -38.42 35.56 33.77
N ALA A 74 -39.61 35.14 33.30
CA ALA A 74 -39.90 35.03 31.87
C ALA A 74 -39.48 36.30 31.16
N ARG A 75 -38.44 36.24 30.29
CA ARG A 75 -38.12 37.29 29.35
C ARG A 75 -39.35 37.41 28.43
N ARG A 76 -40.05 38.56 28.50
CA ARG A 76 -41.03 38.96 27.47
C ARG A 76 -40.28 39.07 26.16
N GLY A 77 -40.17 37.94 25.42
CA GLY A 77 -39.80 37.92 24.01
C GLY A 77 -40.92 38.57 23.23
N LEU A 78 -40.59 39.15 22.10
CA LEU A 78 -41.54 39.55 21.06
C LEU A 78 -42.63 38.51 21.00
N GLY A 79 -43.91 38.86 21.28
CA GLY A 79 -45.04 37.94 21.41
C GLY A 79 -45.46 37.25 20.10
N ILE A 80 -44.54 37.17 19.12
CA ILE A 80 -44.75 36.63 17.78
C ILE A 80 -44.01 35.31 17.63
N ASP A 81 -44.71 34.27 17.31
CA ASP A 81 -44.07 32.98 16.98
C ASP A 81 -43.42 33.01 15.59
N VAL A 82 -42.12 33.31 15.57
CA VAL A 82 -41.33 33.38 14.33
C VAL A 82 -41.37 32.05 13.53
N ALA A 83 -41.53 30.93 14.23
CA ALA A 83 -41.65 29.63 13.56
C ALA A 83 -42.95 29.46 12.80
N ALA A 84 -44.04 29.94 13.38
CA ALA A 84 -45.36 29.96 12.74
C ALA A 84 -45.41 30.90 11.52
N VAL A 85 -44.82 32.10 11.63
CA VAL A 85 -44.69 33.03 10.51
C VAL A 85 -43.82 32.43 9.39
N GLY A 86 -42.70 31.83 9.73
CA GLY A 86 -41.83 31.13 8.75
C GLY A 86 -42.49 29.94 8.09
N ALA A 87 -43.34 29.19 8.81
CA ALA A 87 -44.08 28.07 8.25
C ALA A 87 -45.16 28.55 7.27
N ALA A 88 -45.88 29.60 7.60
CA ALA A 88 -46.92 30.18 6.74
C ALA A 88 -46.35 30.82 5.46
N LEU A 89 -45.13 31.35 5.52
CA LEU A 89 -44.45 31.97 4.37
C LEU A 89 -43.70 30.98 3.47
N ARG A 90 -43.70 29.69 3.77
CA ARG A 90 -42.96 28.68 2.96
C ARG A 90 -43.41 28.58 1.50
N ASP A 91 -44.64 28.80 1.26
CA ASP A 91 -45.26 28.65 -0.07
C ASP A 91 -45.50 29.99 -0.76
N ALA A 92 -45.17 31.12 -0.11
CA ALA A 92 -45.27 32.44 -0.70
C ALA A 92 -44.30 32.57 -1.90
N ARG A 93 -44.81 33.10 -3.02
CA ARG A 93 -44.03 33.35 -4.25
C ARG A 93 -43.98 34.79 -4.62
N THR A 94 -44.91 35.61 -4.17
CA THR A 94 -45.06 37.03 -4.46
C THR A 94 -45.04 37.85 -3.17
N ALA A 95 -44.79 39.16 -3.29
CA ALA A 95 -44.85 40.07 -2.17
C ALA A 95 -46.31 40.18 -1.61
N ASP A 96 -47.30 39.95 -2.47
CA ASP A 96 -48.73 39.98 -2.09
C ASP A 96 -49.10 38.77 -1.22
N ASP A 97 -48.51 37.61 -1.51
CA ASP A 97 -48.66 36.42 -0.65
C ASP A 97 -48.07 36.68 0.75
N VAL A 98 -46.88 37.30 0.81
CA VAL A 98 -46.24 37.69 2.09
C VAL A 98 -47.10 38.67 2.84
N GLU A 99 -47.64 39.66 2.16
CA GLU A 99 -48.51 40.67 2.74
C GLU A 99 -49.77 40.11 3.35
N SER A 100 -50.41 39.19 2.67
CA SER A 100 -51.62 38.52 3.19
C SER A 100 -51.33 37.72 4.47
N VAL A 101 -50.20 37.00 4.50
CA VAL A 101 -49.78 36.23 5.68
C VAL A 101 -49.40 37.18 6.82
N VAL A 102 -48.59 38.21 6.57
CA VAL A 102 -48.18 39.19 7.59
C VAL A 102 -49.38 39.92 8.20
N ASN A 103 -50.32 40.34 7.35
CA ASN A 103 -51.57 41.00 7.81
C ASN A 103 -52.42 40.03 8.67
N ALA A 104 -52.48 38.74 8.34
CA ALA A 104 -53.17 37.75 9.16
C ALA A 104 -52.55 37.60 10.56
N PHE A 105 -51.24 37.61 10.65
CA PHE A 105 -50.53 37.58 11.94
C PHE A 105 -50.65 38.89 12.74
N LEU A 106 -50.64 40.05 12.07
CA LEU A 106 -50.84 41.34 12.71
C LEU A 106 -52.28 41.52 13.24
N ASN A 107 -53.29 41.03 12.54
CA ASN A 107 -54.68 41.11 12.94
C ASN A 107 -55.06 40.14 14.07
N HIS A 108 -54.29 39.03 14.24
CA HIS A 108 -54.60 38.02 15.25
C HIS A 108 -54.11 38.40 16.65
N ASP A 109 -52.99 39.17 16.77
CA ASP A 109 -52.32 39.40 18.05
C ASP A 109 -52.61 40.77 18.71
N ASN A 110 -53.20 41.78 18.02
CA ASN A 110 -53.45 43.07 18.65
C ASN A 110 -54.51 43.93 17.96
N ALA A 111 -55.73 43.80 18.35
CA ALA A 111 -56.79 44.81 18.08
C ALA A 111 -56.67 46.06 18.97
N ALA A 112 -55.70 46.18 19.88
CA ALA A 112 -55.67 47.23 20.88
C ALA A 112 -54.42 48.17 20.85
N ALA A 113 -53.47 47.94 19.96
CA ALA A 113 -52.22 48.74 19.88
C ALA A 113 -51.84 49.17 18.45
N ALA A 114 -52.82 49.31 17.54
CA ALA A 114 -52.61 49.69 16.14
C ALA A 114 -52.49 51.22 16.01
N GLY A 115 -51.39 51.81 16.45
CA GLY A 115 -50.87 53.03 15.94
C GLY A 115 -49.78 52.71 14.94
N GLU A 116 -50.04 52.94 13.66
CA GLU A 116 -49.07 53.09 12.52
C GLU A 116 -48.04 51.99 12.18
N ALA A 117 -47.95 50.84 12.84
CA ALA A 117 -46.96 49.85 12.49
C ALA A 117 -47.53 48.71 11.62
N HIS A 118 -47.59 48.93 10.30
CA HIS A 118 -47.99 47.91 9.31
C HIS A 118 -46.90 46.88 9.02
N LEU A 119 -45.85 46.77 9.81
CA LEU A 119 -44.72 45.84 9.62
C LEU A 119 -44.37 45.13 10.93
N LEU A 120 -44.01 43.87 10.83
CA LEU A 120 -43.36 43.14 11.92
C LEU A 120 -41.97 43.70 12.18
N PRO A 121 -41.40 43.49 13.38
CA PRO A 121 -40.03 43.93 13.64
C PRO A 121 -39.03 43.31 12.63
N LEU A 122 -38.08 44.08 12.11
CA LEU A 122 -37.14 43.66 11.07
C LEU A 122 -36.35 42.37 11.46
N GLN A 123 -36.16 42.14 12.78
CA GLN A 123 -35.55 40.93 13.31
C GLN A 123 -36.36 39.66 12.97
N VAL A 124 -37.69 39.72 12.95
CA VAL A 124 -38.57 38.62 12.58
C VAL A 124 -38.33 38.24 11.12
N TYR A 125 -38.36 39.26 10.23
CA TYR A 125 -38.13 39.00 8.79
C TYR A 125 -36.75 38.40 8.51
N THR A 126 -35.68 38.84 9.18
CA THR A 126 -34.34 38.29 8.99
C THR A 126 -34.25 36.85 9.48
N CYS A 127 -34.93 36.48 10.56
CA CYS A 127 -35.04 35.10 11.02
C CYS A 127 -35.84 34.25 10.03
N VAL A 128 -36.91 34.78 9.47
CA VAL A 128 -37.74 34.12 8.46
C VAL A 128 -36.93 33.88 7.17
N ILE A 129 -36.28 34.90 6.62
CA ILE A 129 -35.42 34.77 5.42
C ILE A 129 -34.38 33.68 5.62
N ARG A 130 -33.69 33.64 6.77
CA ARG A 130 -32.69 32.65 7.12
C ARG A 130 -33.32 31.25 7.21
N GLY A 131 -34.52 31.16 7.76
CA GLY A 131 -35.31 29.91 7.85
C GLY A 131 -35.72 29.40 6.49
N LEU A 132 -36.27 30.24 5.63
CA LEU A 132 -36.64 29.89 4.26
C LEU A 132 -35.46 29.41 3.42
N GLY A 133 -34.29 30.04 3.61
CA GLY A 133 -33.05 29.54 3.00
C GLY A 133 -32.68 28.11 3.44
N LYS A 134 -32.82 27.78 4.73
CA LYS A 134 -32.58 26.44 5.24
C LYS A 134 -33.63 25.42 4.74
N ASP A 135 -34.85 25.87 4.51
CA ASP A 135 -35.96 25.05 3.98
C ASP A 135 -35.94 24.92 2.45
N ASN A 136 -34.90 25.50 1.80
CA ASN A 136 -34.72 25.49 0.35
C ASN A 136 -35.87 26.19 -0.41
N ARG A 137 -36.30 27.38 0.08
CA ARG A 137 -37.35 28.21 -0.49
C ARG A 137 -36.82 29.59 -0.85
N PRO A 138 -36.00 29.71 -1.92
CA PRO A 138 -35.40 31.00 -2.29
C PRO A 138 -36.45 32.03 -2.72
N ASP A 139 -37.44 31.62 -3.51
CA ASP A 139 -38.48 32.57 -4.00
C ASP A 139 -39.23 33.23 -2.86
N ALA A 140 -39.58 32.48 -1.83
CA ALA A 140 -40.24 33.04 -0.64
C ALA A 140 -39.33 34.03 0.09
N ALA A 141 -38.01 33.76 0.17
CA ALA A 141 -37.04 34.66 0.77
C ALA A 141 -36.94 36.01 -0.02
N PHE A 142 -36.96 35.95 -1.35
CA PHE A 142 -36.96 37.15 -2.20
C PHE A 142 -38.30 37.85 -2.09
N ALA A 143 -39.47 37.18 -2.06
CA ALA A 143 -40.77 37.78 -1.87
C ALA A 143 -40.88 38.55 -0.56
N VAL A 144 -40.28 38.05 0.52
CA VAL A 144 -40.19 38.74 1.82
C VAL A 144 -39.40 40.05 1.70
N VAL A 145 -38.29 40.05 1.00
CA VAL A 145 -37.49 41.25 0.79
C VAL A 145 -38.24 42.28 -0.08
N GLU A 146 -38.92 41.82 -1.13
CA GLU A 146 -39.72 42.65 -2.01
C GLU A 146 -40.91 43.29 -1.26
N HIS A 147 -41.58 42.52 -0.40
CA HIS A 147 -42.65 43.03 0.48
C HIS A 147 -42.11 44.17 1.40
N LEU A 148 -40.93 43.98 2.00
CA LEU A 148 -40.31 45.00 2.83
C LEU A 148 -40.05 46.30 2.06
N LYS A 149 -39.58 46.21 0.80
CA LYS A 149 -39.36 47.37 -0.07
C LYS A 149 -40.65 48.10 -0.41
N ARG A 150 -41.70 47.37 -0.83
CA ARG A 150 -43.02 47.93 -1.15
C ARG A 150 -43.62 48.69 0.02
N ARG A 151 -43.34 48.24 1.23
CA ARG A 151 -43.79 48.91 2.48
C ARG A 151 -42.86 50.05 2.94
N GLY A 152 -41.85 50.39 2.13
CA GLY A 152 -40.93 51.52 2.45
C GLY A 152 -40.00 51.21 3.61
N ALA A 153 -39.79 49.96 3.96
CA ALA A 153 -38.80 49.59 5.01
C ALA A 153 -37.39 49.87 4.55
N VAL A 154 -36.59 50.58 5.37
CA VAL A 154 -35.20 50.78 5.10
C VAL A 154 -34.43 49.47 5.34
N LEU A 155 -33.97 48.86 4.24
CA LEU A 155 -33.19 47.65 4.29
C LEU A 155 -31.77 47.96 4.76
N ASN A 156 -31.25 47.13 5.64
CA ASN A 156 -29.89 47.26 6.14
C ASN A 156 -29.00 46.10 5.66
N GLN A 157 -27.71 46.25 5.88
CA GLN A 157 -26.72 45.22 5.51
C GLN A 157 -27.06 43.80 6.06
N PHE A 158 -27.73 43.76 7.23
CA PHE A 158 -28.04 42.46 7.87
C PHE A 158 -29.11 41.70 7.09
N VAL A 159 -30.13 42.39 6.54
CA VAL A 159 -31.16 41.77 5.67
C VAL A 159 -30.52 41.16 4.41
N TYR A 160 -29.67 41.94 3.73
CA TYR A 160 -28.98 41.47 2.53
C TYR A 160 -28.03 40.29 2.81
N ASN A 161 -27.32 40.33 3.94
CA ASN A 161 -26.48 39.19 4.35
C ASN A 161 -27.29 37.93 4.66
N CYS A 162 -28.53 38.07 5.21
CA CYS A 162 -29.44 36.95 5.39
C CYS A 162 -29.95 36.42 4.05
N LEU A 163 -30.25 37.31 3.09
CA LEU A 163 -30.68 36.91 1.74
C LEU A 163 -29.56 36.19 0.97
N LEU A 164 -28.33 36.70 1.00
CA LEU A 164 -27.15 35.99 0.44
C LEU A 164 -26.92 34.66 1.10
N GLY A 165 -27.14 34.58 2.43
CA GLY A 165 -27.11 33.31 3.16
C GLY A 165 -28.18 32.31 2.71
N ALA A 166 -29.39 32.81 2.39
CA ALA A 166 -30.46 31.98 1.83
C ALA A 166 -30.12 31.48 0.41
N VAL A 167 -29.65 32.36 -0.46
CA VAL A 167 -29.13 31.99 -1.81
C VAL A 167 -28.05 30.93 -1.74
N LYS A 168 -27.11 31.07 -0.82
CA LYS A 168 -26.06 30.06 -0.57
C LYS A 168 -26.66 28.71 -0.17
N SER A 169 -27.62 28.71 0.74
CA SER A 169 -28.20 27.47 1.28
C SER A 169 -29.03 26.74 0.23
N CYS A 170 -29.68 27.48 -0.66
CA CYS A 170 -30.50 26.94 -1.76
C CYS A 170 -29.71 26.58 -3.01
N GLY A 171 -28.45 27.02 -3.14
CA GLY A 171 -27.64 26.78 -4.32
C GLY A 171 -28.01 27.63 -5.55
N GLU A 172 -28.84 28.67 -5.38
CA GLU A 172 -29.31 29.57 -6.45
C GLU A 172 -28.30 30.70 -6.77
N PHE A 173 -27.09 30.34 -7.12
CA PHE A 173 -25.98 31.25 -7.26
C PHE A 173 -26.14 32.31 -8.37
N GLY A 174 -27.00 32.06 -9.37
CA GLY A 174 -27.29 33.00 -10.44
C GLY A 174 -27.91 34.33 -9.96
N ARG A 175 -28.51 34.35 -8.77
CA ARG A 175 -29.16 35.51 -8.20
C ARG A 175 -28.23 36.41 -7.36
N ILE A 176 -26.97 36.05 -7.17
CA ILE A 176 -26.02 36.79 -6.33
C ILE A 176 -25.84 38.18 -6.84
N GLN A 177 -25.62 38.35 -8.16
CA GLN A 177 -25.37 39.65 -8.76
C GLN A 177 -26.59 40.57 -8.58
N ALA A 178 -27.78 40.04 -8.79
CA ALA A 178 -29.01 40.81 -8.58
C ALA A 178 -29.18 41.28 -7.14
N VAL A 179 -28.74 40.49 -6.15
CA VAL A 179 -28.77 40.94 -4.73
C VAL A 179 -27.74 42.04 -4.44
N LEU A 180 -26.56 41.96 -5.08
CA LEU A 180 -25.52 42.97 -4.93
C LEU A 180 -25.90 44.30 -5.61
N ASP A 181 -26.43 44.20 -6.84
CA ASP A 181 -26.92 45.37 -7.59
C ASP A 181 -28.04 46.07 -6.86
N ASP A 182 -28.93 45.31 -6.26
CA ASP A 182 -30.02 45.80 -5.44
C ASP A 182 -29.51 46.47 -4.15
N MET A 183 -28.51 45.88 -3.49
CA MET A 183 -27.86 46.42 -2.31
C MET A 183 -27.23 47.80 -2.61
N GLU A 184 -26.56 47.90 -3.77
CA GLU A 184 -25.95 49.16 -4.25
C GLU A 184 -27.02 50.19 -4.61
N ALA A 185 -28.09 49.79 -5.32
CA ALA A 185 -29.20 50.70 -5.67
C ALA A 185 -29.91 51.28 -4.46
N GLN A 186 -29.93 50.56 -3.35
CA GLN A 186 -30.48 51.03 -2.07
C GLN A 186 -29.46 51.86 -1.22
N GLY A 187 -28.28 52.13 -1.78
CA GLY A 187 -27.21 52.85 -1.08
C GLY A 187 -26.60 52.16 0.12
N VAL A 188 -26.76 50.80 0.20
CA VAL A 188 -26.22 50.01 1.30
C VAL A 188 -24.87 49.43 0.88
N SER A 189 -23.78 49.97 1.43
CA SER A 189 -22.42 49.47 1.12
C SER A 189 -22.15 48.08 1.73
N PRO A 190 -21.53 47.16 0.97
CA PRO A 190 -21.11 45.84 1.49
C PRO A 190 -20.09 45.97 2.63
N ASN A 191 -20.27 45.19 3.68
CA ASN A 191 -19.34 45.09 4.81
C ASN A 191 -18.56 43.77 4.79
N ILE A 192 -17.64 43.58 5.75
CA ILE A 192 -16.83 42.36 5.86
C ILE A 192 -17.67 41.08 5.95
N VAL A 193 -18.88 41.14 6.53
CA VAL A 193 -19.79 39.99 6.61
C VAL A 193 -20.37 39.65 5.24
N THR A 194 -20.70 40.69 4.44
CA THR A 194 -21.14 40.51 3.04
C THR A 194 -20.06 39.82 2.20
N TYR A 195 -18.83 40.32 2.27
CA TYR A 195 -17.69 39.71 1.55
C TYR A 195 -17.39 38.30 2.03
N ASN A 196 -17.44 38.01 3.33
CA ASN A 196 -17.27 36.68 3.87
C ASN A 196 -18.36 35.72 3.35
N THR A 197 -19.58 36.20 3.22
CA THR A 197 -20.68 35.41 2.66
C THR A 197 -20.45 35.11 1.18
N LEU A 198 -20.04 36.10 0.38
CA LEU A 198 -19.69 35.95 -1.03
C LEU A 198 -18.53 34.96 -1.23
N MET A 199 -17.42 35.14 -0.52
CA MET A 199 -16.30 34.21 -0.57
C MET A 199 -16.74 32.79 -0.22
N SER A 200 -17.59 32.65 0.81
CA SER A 200 -18.11 31.36 1.21
C SER A 200 -19.00 30.70 0.11
N ILE A 201 -19.74 31.51 -0.66
CA ILE A 201 -20.50 31.05 -1.82
C ILE A 201 -19.55 30.58 -2.92
N TYR A 202 -18.54 31.36 -3.26
CA TYR A 202 -17.53 30.97 -4.27
C TYR A 202 -16.74 29.72 -3.85
N VAL A 203 -16.43 29.55 -2.57
CA VAL A 203 -15.87 28.30 -2.04
C VAL A 203 -16.83 27.12 -2.31
N HIS A 204 -18.14 27.29 -2.11
CA HIS A 204 -19.12 26.22 -2.42
C HIS A 204 -19.14 25.83 -3.89
N GLN A 205 -19.01 26.82 -4.78
CA GLN A 205 -18.91 26.61 -6.24
C GLN A 205 -17.57 26.02 -6.69
N GLY A 206 -16.54 26.03 -5.83
CA GLY A 206 -15.18 25.63 -6.22
C GLY A 206 -14.41 26.71 -7.02
N ARG A 207 -14.92 27.95 -7.06
CA ARG A 207 -14.33 29.10 -7.77
C ARG A 207 -13.28 29.76 -6.88
N VAL A 208 -12.12 29.13 -6.77
CA VAL A 208 -11.06 29.57 -5.84
C VAL A 208 -10.49 30.92 -6.21
N GLU A 209 -10.29 31.19 -7.51
CA GLU A 209 -9.75 32.46 -8.00
C GLU A 209 -10.63 33.65 -7.62
N ASP A 210 -11.94 33.50 -7.66
CA ASP A 210 -12.87 34.56 -7.28
C ASP A 210 -12.86 34.78 -5.78
N VAL A 211 -12.63 33.77 -4.96
CA VAL A 211 -12.42 33.91 -3.51
C VAL A 211 -11.19 34.79 -3.24
N LEU A 212 -10.09 34.56 -3.96
CA LEU A 212 -8.86 35.33 -3.79
C LEU A 212 -8.99 36.76 -4.29
N ARG A 213 -9.74 37.00 -5.40
CA ARG A 213 -10.08 38.37 -5.85
C ARG A 213 -10.88 39.12 -4.80
N VAL A 214 -11.94 38.49 -4.30
CA VAL A 214 -12.77 39.15 -3.26
C VAL A 214 -11.95 39.42 -1.99
N TYR A 215 -11.01 38.55 -1.66
CA TYR A 215 -10.10 38.77 -0.55
C TYR A 215 -9.16 39.97 -0.79
N ALA A 216 -8.63 40.11 -2.02
CA ALA A 216 -7.84 41.27 -2.42
C ALA A 216 -8.68 42.57 -2.36
N ASP A 217 -9.93 42.54 -2.88
CA ASP A 217 -10.86 43.70 -2.81
C ASP A 217 -11.13 44.14 -1.37
N VAL A 218 -11.25 43.17 -0.44
CA VAL A 218 -11.41 43.45 1.00
C VAL A 218 -10.21 44.26 1.55
N GLN A 219 -8.99 43.87 1.12
CA GLN A 219 -7.75 44.54 1.55
C GLN A 219 -7.61 45.96 0.93
N GLU A 220 -7.88 46.09 -0.38
CA GLU A 220 -7.82 47.37 -1.10
C GLU A 220 -8.81 48.38 -0.57
N ARG A 221 -9.99 47.96 -0.13
CA ARG A 221 -11.00 48.80 0.50
C ARG A 221 -10.71 49.14 1.96
N GLY A 222 -9.58 48.65 2.50
CA GLY A 222 -9.19 48.93 3.90
C GLY A 222 -10.09 48.25 4.94
N LEU A 223 -10.90 47.25 4.55
CA LEU A 223 -11.72 46.52 5.49
C LEU A 223 -10.82 45.53 6.28
N VAL A 224 -11.02 45.49 7.59
CA VAL A 224 -10.24 44.60 8.45
C VAL A 224 -10.73 43.15 8.32
N PRO A 225 -9.91 42.21 7.78
CA PRO A 225 -10.29 40.82 7.69
C PRO A 225 -10.49 40.18 9.08
N THR A 226 -11.51 39.36 9.21
CA THR A 226 -11.81 38.66 10.46
C THR A 226 -11.30 37.20 10.39
N ALA A 227 -11.30 36.47 11.52
CA ALA A 227 -10.97 35.04 11.55
C ALA A 227 -11.82 34.25 10.57
N ALA A 228 -13.10 34.61 10.36
CA ALA A 228 -13.97 34.00 9.38
C ALA A 228 -13.49 34.23 7.93
N THR A 229 -12.93 35.41 7.63
CA THR A 229 -12.32 35.74 6.33
C THR A 229 -11.16 34.79 6.04
N TYR A 230 -10.21 34.72 6.98
CA TYR A 230 -9.03 33.84 6.83
C TYR A 230 -9.41 32.35 6.73
N SER A 231 -10.36 31.92 7.56
CA SER A 231 -10.91 30.56 7.52
C SER A 231 -11.52 30.20 6.14
N THR A 232 -12.21 31.20 5.52
CA THR A 232 -12.83 31.01 4.20
C THR A 232 -11.78 30.91 3.09
N VAL A 233 -10.73 31.73 3.13
CA VAL A 233 -9.58 31.62 2.19
C VAL A 233 -8.88 30.29 2.32
N MET A 234 -8.62 29.82 3.54
CA MET A 234 -8.02 28.50 3.78
C MET A 234 -8.91 27.37 3.28
N CYS A 235 -10.23 27.49 3.42
CA CYS A 235 -11.18 26.56 2.84
C CYS A 235 -11.13 26.54 1.30
N ALA A 236 -10.84 27.68 0.67
CA ALA A 236 -10.64 27.75 -0.78
C ALA A 236 -9.39 26.98 -1.21
N TYR A 237 -8.24 27.21 -0.57
CA TYR A 237 -7.00 26.45 -0.83
C TYR A 237 -7.19 24.94 -0.60
N LYS A 238 -7.88 24.57 0.48
CA LYS A 238 -8.24 23.17 0.72
C LYS A 238 -9.05 22.55 -0.44
N LYS A 239 -10.03 23.27 -0.99
CA LYS A 239 -10.83 22.79 -2.13
C LYS A 239 -10.02 22.71 -3.42
N ALA A 240 -9.15 23.69 -3.67
CA ALA A 240 -8.19 23.66 -4.78
C ALA A 240 -7.23 22.46 -4.65
N GLY A 241 -6.93 22.06 -3.42
CA GLY A 241 -5.89 21.09 -3.11
C GLY A 241 -4.49 21.65 -3.35
N ASP A 242 -4.35 22.97 -3.21
CA ASP A 242 -3.06 23.65 -3.25
C ASP A 242 -2.46 23.69 -1.85
N ALA A 243 -1.53 22.76 -1.62
CA ALA A 243 -0.87 22.61 -0.34
C ALA A 243 0.09 23.77 -0.06
N PHE A 244 0.86 24.20 -1.06
CA PHE A 244 1.89 25.22 -0.87
C PHE A 244 1.28 26.58 -0.56
N ALA A 245 0.27 27.00 -1.32
CA ALA A 245 -0.44 28.23 -1.04
C ALA A 245 -1.13 28.22 0.34
N ALA A 246 -1.66 27.07 0.76
CA ALA A 246 -2.25 26.93 2.10
C ALA A 246 -1.20 27.05 3.21
N ILE A 247 -0.01 26.46 3.03
CA ILE A 247 1.10 26.52 3.98
C ILE A 247 1.65 27.97 4.07
N GLU A 248 1.91 28.60 2.92
CA GLU A 248 2.42 29.96 2.84
C GLU A 248 1.46 30.96 3.51
N PHE A 249 0.16 30.81 3.21
CA PHE A 249 -0.86 31.64 3.83
C PHE A 249 -0.94 31.44 5.35
N PHE A 250 -0.82 30.23 5.83
CA PHE A 250 -0.78 29.93 7.27
C PHE A 250 0.49 30.51 7.92
N ALA A 251 1.66 30.36 7.29
CA ALA A 251 2.92 30.90 7.77
C ALA A 251 2.86 32.45 7.87
N MET A 252 2.29 33.10 6.83
CA MET A 252 2.06 34.54 6.82
C MET A 252 1.16 34.96 7.99
N LEU A 253 0.03 34.31 8.21
CA LEU A 253 -0.88 34.59 9.32
C LEU A 253 -0.22 34.41 10.68
N SER A 254 0.56 33.34 10.85
CA SER A 254 1.31 33.03 12.06
C SER A 254 2.36 34.15 12.35
N GLY A 255 3.05 34.63 11.32
CA GLY A 255 3.99 35.75 11.40
C GLY A 255 3.29 37.01 11.85
N ARG A 256 2.18 37.40 11.20
CA ARG A 256 1.40 38.57 11.56
C ARG A 256 0.83 38.52 12.98
N TYR A 257 0.43 37.35 13.44
CA TYR A 257 -0.03 37.14 14.81
C TYR A 257 1.09 37.34 15.84
N ARG A 258 2.29 36.76 15.56
CA ARG A 258 3.45 36.93 16.44
C ARG A 258 3.91 38.40 16.52
N ASN A 259 3.80 39.13 15.41
CA ASN A 259 4.13 40.56 15.34
C ASN A 259 3.05 41.45 15.98
N GLY A 260 1.92 40.91 16.42
CA GLY A 260 0.82 41.68 17.00
C GLY A 260 0.00 42.50 16.00
N GLU A 261 0.13 42.24 14.70
CA GLU A 261 -0.54 42.96 13.62
C GLU A 261 -2.02 42.60 13.46
N LEU A 262 -2.44 41.44 13.97
CA LEU A 262 -3.82 41.03 13.92
C LEU A 262 -4.61 41.73 15.03
N VAL A 263 -5.52 42.60 14.62
CA VAL A 263 -6.37 43.40 15.54
C VAL A 263 -7.30 42.47 16.31
N VAL A 264 -7.35 42.73 17.53
CA VAL A 264 -7.60 42.00 18.72
C VAL A 264 -9.09 41.90 19.06
N GLY A 265 -9.59 40.65 19.02
CA GLY A 265 -10.53 40.17 20.02
C GLY A 265 -9.74 39.54 21.18
N ASN A 266 -10.41 39.03 22.19
CA ASN A 266 -9.79 38.35 23.33
C ASN A 266 -8.66 37.41 22.88
N ARG A 267 -7.48 37.49 23.49
CA ARG A 267 -6.29 36.68 23.07
C ARG A 267 -6.57 35.19 22.99
N GLY A 268 -7.51 34.67 23.80
CA GLY A 268 -7.93 33.29 23.79
C GLY A 268 -8.75 32.88 22.55
N ASP A 269 -9.47 33.82 21.90
CA ASP A 269 -10.26 33.49 20.71
C ASP A 269 -9.37 33.24 19.49
N TRP A 270 -8.26 33.97 19.34
CA TRP A 270 -7.30 33.79 18.27
C TRP A 270 -6.53 32.46 18.38
N GLU A 271 -6.18 32.02 19.57
CA GLU A 271 -5.51 30.73 19.78
C GLU A 271 -6.39 29.56 19.27
N GLN A 272 -7.69 29.61 19.59
CA GLN A 272 -8.64 28.62 19.09
C GLN A 272 -8.81 28.69 17.56
N GLU A 273 -8.81 29.89 16.99
CA GLU A 273 -8.90 30.03 15.53
C GLU A 273 -7.63 29.55 14.83
N PHE A 274 -6.43 29.77 15.40
CA PHE A 274 -5.17 29.23 14.85
C PHE A 274 -5.15 27.68 14.83
N VAL A 275 -5.70 27.03 15.85
CA VAL A 275 -5.88 25.57 15.84
C VAL A 275 -6.79 25.13 14.67
N LYS A 276 -7.84 25.90 14.36
CA LYS A 276 -8.70 25.61 13.20
C LYS A 276 -7.95 25.86 11.87
N PHE A 277 -7.15 26.92 11.78
CA PHE A 277 -6.34 27.23 10.59
C PHE A 277 -5.31 26.14 10.33
N GLU A 278 -4.61 25.69 11.36
CA GLU A 278 -3.68 24.58 11.27
C GLU A 278 -4.38 23.30 10.76
N LYS A 279 -5.53 22.93 11.34
CA LYS A 279 -6.32 21.79 10.87
C LYS A 279 -6.79 21.91 9.42
N LEU A 280 -7.12 23.12 8.95
CA LEU A 280 -7.49 23.34 7.56
C LEU A 280 -6.29 23.19 6.63
N THR A 281 -5.12 23.71 7.02
CA THR A 281 -3.85 23.55 6.31
C THR A 281 -3.45 22.09 6.21
N VAL A 282 -3.45 21.35 7.33
CA VAL A 282 -3.18 19.89 7.35
C VAL A 282 -4.11 19.15 6.39
N ARG A 283 -5.41 19.51 6.37
CA ARG A 283 -6.36 18.88 5.44
C ARG A 283 -6.09 19.23 3.98
N ALA A 284 -5.66 20.46 3.68
CA ALA A 284 -5.26 20.86 2.31
C ALA A 284 -4.03 20.06 1.87
N CYS A 285 -3.02 19.97 2.71
CA CYS A 285 -1.81 19.17 2.48
C CYS A 285 -2.15 17.68 2.27
N TYR A 286 -2.98 17.10 3.13
CA TYR A 286 -3.44 15.72 3.00
C TYR A 286 -4.14 15.46 1.66
N MET A 287 -5.03 16.36 1.24
CA MET A 287 -5.75 16.23 -0.04
C MET A 287 -4.80 16.31 -1.25
N SER A 288 -3.82 17.21 -1.19
CA SER A 288 -2.77 17.34 -2.22
C SER A 288 -1.90 16.07 -2.28
N MET A 289 -1.33 15.65 -1.16
CA MET A 289 -0.50 14.46 -1.05
C MET A 289 -1.24 13.20 -1.52
N ARG A 290 -2.50 13.04 -1.11
CA ARG A 290 -3.32 11.90 -1.55
C ARG A 290 -3.58 11.92 -3.06
N ARG A 291 -3.78 13.10 -3.65
CA ARG A 291 -3.96 13.24 -5.11
C ARG A 291 -2.68 12.85 -5.86
N SER A 292 -1.53 13.30 -5.38
CA SER A 292 -0.21 12.93 -5.93
C SER A 292 0.05 11.43 -5.84
N LEU A 293 -0.32 10.76 -4.73
CA LEU A 293 -0.18 9.31 -4.57
C LEU A 293 -1.08 8.49 -5.52
N VAL A 294 -2.22 9.02 -5.95
CA VAL A 294 -3.16 8.28 -6.81
C VAL A 294 -2.84 8.47 -8.30
N GLY A 295 -2.33 9.62 -8.71
CA GLY A 295 -2.18 9.93 -10.14
C GLY A 295 -1.03 10.88 -10.50
N GLY A 296 -0.12 11.19 -9.59
CA GLY A 296 1.02 12.09 -9.82
C GLY A 296 2.12 11.43 -10.68
N LYS A 297 2.82 12.25 -11.47
CA LYS A 297 3.98 11.79 -12.27
C LYS A 297 5.21 11.47 -11.40
N ASN A 298 5.35 12.13 -10.26
CA ASN A 298 6.42 11.90 -9.28
C ASN A 298 5.84 12.00 -7.86
N PRO A 299 5.08 10.98 -7.42
CA PRO A 299 4.35 11.03 -6.16
C PRO A 299 5.29 11.17 -4.95
N VAL A 300 6.46 10.54 -5.00
CA VAL A 300 7.43 10.57 -3.90
C VAL A 300 7.99 11.98 -3.70
N GLY A 301 8.46 12.61 -4.78
CA GLY A 301 9.05 13.94 -4.70
C GLY A 301 8.04 15.02 -4.27
N GLU A 302 6.81 14.94 -4.78
CA GLU A 302 5.76 15.90 -4.42
C GLU A 302 5.33 15.78 -2.96
N VAL A 303 5.10 14.55 -2.48
CA VAL A 303 4.69 14.33 -1.08
C VAL A 303 5.78 14.75 -0.11
N LEU A 304 7.05 14.39 -0.38
CA LEU A 304 8.17 14.78 0.49
C LEU A 304 8.36 16.30 0.54
N LYS A 305 8.20 17.00 -0.59
CA LYS A 305 8.25 18.48 -0.62
C LYS A 305 7.17 19.11 0.25
N VAL A 306 5.94 18.59 0.19
CA VAL A 306 4.84 19.07 1.03
C VAL A 306 5.13 18.83 2.50
N LEU A 307 5.65 17.64 2.87
CA LEU A 307 6.01 17.32 4.25
C LEU A 307 7.11 18.26 4.78
N LEU A 308 8.14 18.55 3.98
CA LEU A 308 9.20 19.50 4.34
C LEU A 308 8.65 20.91 4.52
N ALA A 309 7.83 21.39 3.59
CA ALA A 309 7.21 22.71 3.71
C ALA A 309 6.31 22.85 4.96
N MET A 310 5.62 21.75 5.35
CA MET A 310 4.86 21.72 6.60
C MET A 310 5.77 21.86 7.83
N ASP A 311 6.92 21.18 7.84
CA ASP A 311 7.89 21.25 8.93
C ASP A 311 8.47 22.68 9.05
N GLU A 312 8.85 23.30 7.94
CA GLU A 312 9.36 24.69 7.88
C GLU A 312 8.33 25.69 8.38
N ALA A 313 7.06 25.50 8.05
CA ALA A 313 5.96 26.36 8.51
C ALA A 313 5.52 26.07 9.95
N GLY A 314 6.06 25.04 10.60
CA GLY A 314 5.68 24.63 11.95
C GLY A 314 4.28 23.99 12.05
N VAL A 315 3.73 23.51 10.92
CA VAL A 315 2.44 22.81 10.86
C VAL A 315 2.63 21.37 11.31
N ARG A 316 1.95 20.97 12.38
CA ARG A 316 2.09 19.62 12.96
C ARG A 316 0.82 18.80 12.74
N PRO A 317 0.82 17.85 11.80
CA PRO A 317 -0.30 16.90 11.64
C PRO A 317 -0.46 16.03 12.88
N GLU A 318 -1.70 15.67 13.17
CA GLU A 318 -1.99 14.65 14.17
C GLU A 318 -1.54 13.27 13.64
N ARG A 319 -1.18 12.37 14.53
CA ARG A 319 -0.82 10.98 14.20
C ARG A 319 -1.85 10.31 13.27
N SER A 320 -3.13 10.55 13.50
CA SER A 320 -4.23 10.03 12.69
C SER A 320 -4.16 10.45 11.21
N ASP A 321 -3.59 11.62 10.92
CA ASP A 321 -3.43 12.13 9.56
C ASP A 321 -2.28 11.41 8.84
N TYR A 322 -1.17 11.13 9.53
CA TYR A 322 -0.08 10.31 9.01
C TYR A 322 -0.53 8.86 8.75
N GLU A 323 -1.28 8.26 9.67
CA GLU A 323 -1.81 6.90 9.51
C GLU A 323 -2.74 6.79 8.28
N ARG A 324 -3.59 7.79 8.06
CA ARG A 324 -4.44 7.87 6.84
C ARG A 324 -3.61 7.98 5.56
N LEU A 325 -2.49 8.69 5.61
CA LEU A 325 -1.62 8.84 4.45
C LEU A 325 -0.86 7.55 4.15
N VAL A 326 -0.45 6.80 5.18
CA VAL A 326 0.14 5.45 5.04
C VAL A 326 -0.80 4.53 4.26
N TRP A 327 -2.11 4.55 4.56
CA TRP A 327 -3.10 3.76 3.82
C TRP A 327 -3.26 4.15 2.35
N ALA A 328 -2.92 5.37 1.98
CA ALA A 328 -2.90 5.81 0.58
C ALA A 328 -1.66 5.31 -0.18
N CYS A 329 -0.61 4.87 0.52
CA CYS A 329 0.60 4.34 -0.08
C CYS A 329 0.39 2.90 -0.54
N THR A 330 0.10 2.69 -1.83
CA THR A 330 -0.18 1.35 -2.41
C THR A 330 0.79 0.96 -3.53
N GLY A 331 1.53 1.92 -4.11
CA GLY A 331 2.52 1.71 -5.17
C GLY A 331 3.86 1.19 -4.65
N GLU A 332 4.62 0.49 -5.48
CA GLU A 332 5.97 0.02 -5.11
C GLU A 332 6.92 1.19 -4.80
N GLU A 333 6.78 2.28 -5.53
CA GLU A 333 7.55 3.51 -5.37
C GLU A 333 7.23 4.27 -4.07
N HIS A 334 6.04 4.05 -3.49
CA HIS A 334 5.61 4.73 -2.26
C HIS A 334 6.34 4.26 -1.00
N TYR A 335 7.25 3.29 -1.09
CA TYR A 335 7.96 2.77 0.08
C TYR A 335 8.75 3.85 0.83
N ALA A 336 9.34 4.81 0.11
CA ALA A 336 10.13 5.89 0.70
C ALA A 336 9.23 6.80 1.55
N ILE A 337 8.04 7.13 1.04
CA ILE A 337 7.03 7.90 1.78
C ILE A 337 6.55 7.10 2.98
N GLY A 338 6.26 5.80 2.80
CA GLY A 338 5.84 4.94 3.90
C GLY A 338 6.87 4.88 5.02
N LYS A 339 8.17 4.82 4.69
CA LYS A 339 9.26 4.85 5.67
C LYS A 339 9.33 6.19 6.40
N GLU A 340 9.24 7.29 5.68
CA GLU A 340 9.25 8.64 6.25
C GLU A 340 8.07 8.87 7.20
N LEU A 341 6.85 8.49 6.77
CA LEU A 341 5.67 8.59 7.61
C LEU A 341 5.77 7.72 8.86
N TYR A 342 6.35 6.52 8.74
CA TYR A 342 6.60 5.65 9.89
C TYR A 342 7.53 6.30 10.92
N GLN A 343 8.62 6.93 10.46
CA GLN A 343 9.54 7.65 11.34
C GLN A 343 8.84 8.80 12.05
N ARG A 344 8.05 9.61 11.34
CA ARG A 344 7.29 10.74 11.91
C ARG A 344 6.25 10.28 12.95
N ILE A 345 5.55 9.17 12.69
CA ILE A 345 4.62 8.58 13.65
C ILE A 345 5.37 8.14 14.93
N ARG A 346 6.58 7.61 14.76
CA ARG A 346 7.42 7.12 15.86
C ARG A 346 8.01 8.26 16.70
N GLU A 347 8.44 9.35 16.06
CA GLU A 347 9.05 10.53 16.69
C GLU A 347 8.01 11.45 17.32
N GLY A 348 6.77 11.39 16.93
CA GLY A 348 5.68 12.29 17.31
C GLY A 348 5.20 12.22 18.76
N GLY A 349 5.96 11.63 19.68
CA GLY A 349 5.96 11.92 21.14
C GLY A 349 4.70 11.65 21.97
N ASP A 350 3.56 11.33 21.39
CA ASP A 350 2.27 11.19 22.12
C ASP A 350 2.11 9.86 22.90
N GLY A 351 3.19 9.10 23.12
CA GLY A 351 3.18 7.89 23.95
C GLY A 351 2.25 6.76 23.51
N GLY A 352 1.51 6.93 22.44
CA GLY A 352 0.59 5.94 21.93
C GLY A 352 1.28 4.88 21.06
N GLU A 353 0.93 3.61 21.23
CA GLU A 353 1.40 2.52 20.35
C GLU A 353 0.92 2.71 18.92
N ILE A 354 1.79 2.45 17.92
CA ILE A 354 1.41 2.48 16.51
C ILE A 354 0.37 1.40 16.24
N SER A 355 -0.66 1.73 15.47
CA SER A 355 -1.69 0.75 15.14
C SER A 355 -1.10 -0.46 14.42
N LEU A 356 -1.40 -1.67 14.92
CA LEU A 356 -0.96 -2.94 14.33
C LEU A 356 -1.32 -3.04 12.84
N SER A 357 -2.47 -2.50 12.45
CA SER A 357 -2.93 -2.50 11.06
C SER A 357 -2.05 -1.63 10.16
N VAL A 358 -1.58 -0.50 10.66
CA VAL A 358 -0.65 0.40 9.95
C VAL A 358 0.72 -0.27 9.78
N CYS A 359 1.25 -0.90 10.84
CA CYS A 359 2.50 -1.66 10.78
C CYS A 359 2.42 -2.79 9.74
N ASN A 360 1.34 -3.57 9.74
CA ASN A 360 1.13 -4.63 8.77
C ASN A 360 1.05 -4.11 7.33
N HIS A 361 0.39 -2.97 7.11
CA HIS A 361 0.34 -2.34 5.80
C HIS A 361 1.73 -1.89 5.33
N LEU A 362 2.52 -1.31 6.23
CA LEU A 362 3.89 -0.89 5.94
C LEU A 362 4.80 -2.09 5.63
N ILE A 363 4.73 -3.17 6.42
CA ILE A 363 5.46 -4.42 6.14
C ILE A 363 5.10 -4.95 4.76
N TRP A 364 3.79 -4.97 4.42
CA TRP A 364 3.33 -5.36 3.09
C TRP A 364 3.88 -4.44 1.98
N LEU A 365 3.84 -3.12 2.18
CA LEU A 365 4.33 -2.12 1.23
C LEU A 365 5.85 -2.28 0.99
N MET A 366 6.63 -2.45 2.06
CA MET A 366 8.07 -2.68 1.97
C MET A 366 8.38 -3.99 1.23
N GLY A 367 7.59 -5.04 1.48
CA GLY A 367 7.69 -6.31 0.77
C GLY A 367 7.41 -6.18 -0.71
N LYS A 368 6.35 -5.44 -1.09
CA LYS A 368 6.00 -5.15 -2.47
C LYS A 368 7.14 -4.40 -3.19
N ALA A 369 7.75 -3.44 -2.53
CA ALA A 369 8.90 -2.68 -3.02
C ALA A 369 10.23 -3.45 -2.96
N LYS A 370 10.23 -4.72 -2.53
CA LYS A 370 11.42 -5.57 -2.35
C LYS A 370 12.44 -5.01 -1.35
N LYS A 371 11.99 -4.18 -0.42
CA LYS A 371 12.82 -3.59 0.65
C LYS A 371 12.69 -4.42 1.95
N TRP A 372 13.13 -5.67 1.87
CA TRP A 372 12.96 -6.68 2.90
C TRP A 372 13.48 -6.28 4.29
N TRP A 373 14.58 -5.53 4.34
CA TRP A 373 15.19 -5.07 5.58
C TRP A 373 14.35 -4.01 6.28
N ALA A 374 13.80 -3.08 5.53
CA ALA A 374 12.87 -2.10 6.10
C ALA A 374 11.61 -2.77 6.67
N ALA A 375 11.13 -3.84 6.02
CA ALA A 375 10.03 -4.63 6.55
C ALA A 375 10.40 -5.33 7.86
N LEU A 376 11.64 -5.87 7.96
CA LEU A 376 12.14 -6.49 9.18
C LEU A 376 12.34 -5.49 10.31
N GLU A 377 12.86 -4.29 10.02
CA GLU A 377 13.03 -3.20 10.98
C GLU A 377 11.68 -2.81 11.62
N ILE A 378 10.62 -2.63 10.78
CA ILE A 378 9.28 -2.34 11.27
C ILE A 378 8.73 -3.50 12.12
N TYR A 379 9.01 -4.75 11.75
CA TYR A 379 8.60 -5.91 12.53
C TYR A 379 9.38 -6.03 13.85
N GLU A 380 10.66 -5.68 13.88
CA GLU A 380 11.47 -5.60 15.10
C GLU A 380 10.92 -4.53 16.06
N ASP A 381 10.64 -3.33 15.54
CA ASP A 381 10.01 -2.27 16.33
C ASP A 381 8.65 -2.70 16.90
N LEU A 382 7.88 -3.49 16.12
CA LEU A 382 6.59 -4.03 16.56
C LEU A 382 6.75 -5.02 17.73
N LEU A 383 7.83 -5.83 17.72
CA LEU A 383 8.14 -6.75 18.81
C LEU A 383 8.63 -6.03 20.07
N ASP A 384 9.45 -4.98 19.91
CA ASP A 384 10.14 -4.30 21.00
C ASP A 384 9.25 -3.27 21.70
N LYS A 385 8.48 -2.49 20.96
CA LYS A 385 7.75 -1.30 21.46
C LYS A 385 6.31 -1.17 20.97
N GLY A 386 5.87 -2.07 20.11
CA GLY A 386 4.56 -2.02 19.49
C GLY A 386 3.54 -3.00 20.10
N PRO A 387 2.32 -3.00 19.56
CA PRO A 387 1.33 -4.01 19.91
C PRO A 387 1.79 -5.40 19.46
N LYS A 388 1.39 -6.44 20.18
CA LYS A 388 1.77 -7.82 19.87
C LYS A 388 1.42 -8.20 18.43
N PRO A 389 2.38 -8.75 17.64
CA PRO A 389 2.12 -9.21 16.28
C PRO A 389 0.97 -10.22 16.22
N ASN A 390 0.15 -10.13 15.20
CA ASN A 390 -0.91 -11.10 14.92
C ASN A 390 -0.52 -12.09 13.82
N ASN A 391 -1.40 -13.03 13.50
CA ASN A 391 -1.15 -14.03 12.46
C ASN A 391 -0.81 -13.39 11.09
N LEU A 392 -1.45 -12.25 10.75
CA LEU A 392 -1.15 -11.53 9.51
C LEU A 392 0.27 -10.95 9.52
N SER A 393 0.72 -10.38 10.66
CA SER A 393 2.09 -9.89 10.82
C SER A 393 3.10 -11.01 10.57
N HIS A 394 2.85 -12.20 11.18
CA HIS A 394 3.70 -13.37 11.01
C HIS A 394 3.68 -13.89 9.56
N GLU A 395 2.53 -13.96 8.91
CA GLU A 395 2.43 -14.38 7.50
C GLU A 395 3.20 -13.45 6.55
N LEU A 396 3.04 -12.15 6.73
CA LEU A 396 3.72 -11.15 5.90
C LEU A 396 5.23 -11.31 6.02
N ILE A 397 5.76 -11.35 7.24
CA ILE A 397 7.19 -11.43 7.45
C ILE A 397 7.76 -12.80 7.01
N MET A 398 7.02 -13.89 7.24
CA MET A 398 7.40 -15.23 6.76
C MET A 398 7.46 -15.29 5.24
N SER A 399 6.56 -14.60 4.53
CA SER A 399 6.60 -14.53 3.08
C SER A 399 7.88 -13.83 2.59
N HIS A 400 8.35 -12.82 3.29
CA HIS A 400 9.61 -12.12 2.98
C HIS A 400 10.81 -13.03 3.18
N PHE A 401 10.88 -13.75 4.31
CA PHE A 401 11.95 -14.72 4.55
C PHE A 401 11.97 -15.83 3.48
N LYS A 402 10.81 -16.33 3.06
CA LYS A 402 10.72 -17.33 1.97
C LYS A 402 11.35 -16.83 0.68
N ILE A 403 11.06 -15.58 0.26
CA ILE A 403 11.62 -14.99 -0.96
C ILE A 403 13.14 -14.85 -0.83
N LEU A 404 13.64 -14.42 0.34
CA LEU A 404 15.07 -14.30 0.60
C LEU A 404 15.77 -15.66 0.61
N LEU A 405 15.17 -16.69 1.22
CA LEU A 405 15.69 -18.05 1.22
C LEU A 405 15.65 -18.68 -0.17
N ASP A 406 14.63 -18.42 -0.98
CA ASP A 406 14.59 -18.85 -2.38
C ASP A 406 15.68 -18.18 -3.22
N ALA A 407 15.99 -16.92 -2.96
CA ALA A 407 17.12 -16.22 -3.59
C ALA A 407 18.46 -16.85 -3.18
N ALA A 408 18.64 -17.17 -1.90
CA ALA A 408 19.80 -17.88 -1.39
C ALA A 408 19.97 -19.23 -2.06
N LYS A 409 18.87 -20.01 -2.15
CA LYS A 409 18.80 -21.29 -2.84
C LYS A 409 19.22 -21.19 -4.30
N ARG A 410 18.69 -20.23 -5.06
CA ARG A 410 19.02 -20.05 -6.48
C ARG A 410 20.48 -19.72 -6.73
N ARG A 411 21.13 -18.99 -5.81
CA ARG A 411 22.54 -18.56 -5.93
C ARG A 411 23.53 -19.46 -5.22
N GLY A 412 23.08 -20.45 -4.45
CA GLY A 412 23.91 -21.32 -3.65
C GLY A 412 24.61 -20.61 -2.47
N ILE A 413 24.04 -19.49 -1.97
CA ILE A 413 24.61 -18.70 -0.88
C ILE A 413 24.13 -19.26 0.47
N TRP A 414 24.60 -20.45 0.84
CA TRP A 414 24.15 -21.19 2.01
C TRP A 414 24.41 -20.46 3.34
N ARG A 415 25.57 -19.79 3.49
CA ARG A 415 25.91 -19.04 4.71
C ARG A 415 24.90 -17.95 5.01
N TRP A 416 24.41 -17.29 3.99
CA TRP A 416 23.35 -16.30 4.13
C TRP A 416 22.00 -16.95 4.47
N GLY A 417 21.70 -18.10 3.87
CA GLY A 417 20.53 -18.89 4.22
C GLY A 417 20.50 -19.28 5.72
N VAL A 418 21.63 -19.71 6.27
CA VAL A 418 21.75 -20.02 7.72
C VAL A 418 21.53 -18.77 8.57
N ARG A 419 22.10 -17.61 8.21
CA ARG A 419 21.85 -16.35 8.93
C ARG A 419 20.37 -15.96 8.93
N LEU A 420 19.68 -16.18 7.81
CA LEU A 420 18.24 -15.91 7.74
C LEU A 420 17.44 -16.85 8.66
N LEU A 421 17.77 -18.15 8.74
CA LEU A 421 17.12 -19.08 9.67
C LEU A 421 17.35 -18.67 11.12
N ASN A 422 18.58 -18.33 11.49
CA ASN A 422 18.89 -17.86 12.84
C ASN A 422 18.11 -16.57 13.16
N LYS A 423 18.06 -15.62 12.22
CA LYS A 423 17.30 -14.38 12.40
C LYS A 423 15.79 -14.62 12.54
N MET A 424 15.25 -15.61 11.84
CA MET A 424 13.85 -16.04 12.04
C MET A 424 13.63 -16.52 13.49
N GLN A 425 14.51 -17.39 14.00
CA GLN A 425 14.43 -17.93 15.35
C GLN A 425 14.60 -16.84 16.42
N GLU A 426 15.56 -15.92 16.25
CA GLU A 426 15.76 -14.75 17.11
C GLU A 426 14.50 -13.87 17.23
N LYS A 427 13.70 -13.81 16.15
CA LYS A 427 12.43 -13.06 16.12
C LYS A 427 11.21 -13.87 16.55
N GLY A 428 11.40 -15.03 17.17
CA GLY A 428 10.32 -15.89 17.63
C GLY A 428 9.56 -16.62 16.54
N LEU A 429 10.02 -16.54 15.29
CA LEU A 429 9.46 -17.26 14.15
C LEU A 429 10.02 -18.68 14.13
N LYS A 430 9.17 -19.68 13.89
CA LYS A 430 9.61 -21.07 13.76
C LYS A 430 9.77 -21.42 12.29
N PRO A 431 11.01 -21.60 11.78
CA PRO A 431 11.24 -22.06 10.41
C PRO A 431 10.68 -23.47 10.25
N GLY A 432 9.89 -23.71 9.20
CA GLY A 432 9.37 -25.02 8.89
C GLY A 432 10.30 -25.84 7.97
N SER A 433 9.91 -27.05 7.64
CA SER A 433 10.72 -27.94 6.77
C SER A 433 11.06 -27.32 5.41
N LYS A 434 10.19 -26.45 4.86
CA LYS A 434 10.44 -25.78 3.57
C LYS A 434 11.60 -24.77 3.64
N GLU A 435 11.70 -24.02 4.72
CA GLU A 435 12.75 -23.05 4.97
C GLU A 435 14.10 -23.73 5.15
N TRP A 436 14.15 -24.81 5.96
CA TRP A 436 15.33 -25.62 6.13
C TRP A 436 15.76 -26.31 4.81
N ASN A 437 14.82 -26.86 4.05
CA ASN A 437 15.09 -27.48 2.74
C ASN A 437 15.68 -26.47 1.74
N ALA A 438 15.25 -25.21 1.77
CA ALA A 438 15.82 -24.16 0.92
C ALA A 438 17.31 -23.95 1.22
N VAL A 439 17.71 -23.99 2.50
CA VAL A 439 19.11 -23.86 2.90
C VAL A 439 19.92 -25.12 2.56
N LEU A 440 19.38 -26.31 2.78
CA LEU A 440 20.01 -27.57 2.36
C LEU A 440 20.26 -27.61 0.84
N LEU A 441 19.28 -27.17 0.05
CA LEU A 441 19.45 -27.05 -1.41
C LEU A 441 20.49 -25.99 -1.80
N SER A 442 20.66 -24.93 -0.99
CA SER A 442 21.75 -23.96 -1.19
C SER A 442 23.11 -24.60 -0.99
N CYS A 443 23.27 -25.43 0.05
CA CYS A 443 24.49 -26.18 0.30
C CYS A 443 24.80 -27.16 -0.84
N SER A 444 23.79 -27.90 -1.32
CA SER A 444 23.93 -28.79 -2.47
C SER A 444 24.38 -28.05 -3.75
N ARG A 445 23.90 -26.81 -3.98
CA ARG A 445 24.35 -25.99 -5.12
C ARG A 445 25.77 -25.45 -4.96
N ALA A 446 26.16 -25.17 -3.75
CA ALA A 446 27.52 -24.72 -3.40
C ALA A 446 28.51 -25.90 -3.30
N SER A 447 28.05 -27.14 -3.41
CA SER A 447 28.87 -28.36 -3.20
C SER A 447 29.49 -28.45 -1.80
N GLU A 448 28.83 -27.86 -0.79
CA GLU A 448 29.28 -27.80 0.61
C GLU A 448 28.63 -28.93 1.41
N ALA A 449 29.27 -30.10 1.39
CA ALA A 449 28.77 -31.30 2.03
C ALA A 449 28.73 -31.23 3.56
N SER A 450 29.80 -30.71 4.20
CA SER A 450 29.86 -30.57 5.67
C SER A 450 28.76 -29.66 6.21
N ALA A 451 28.57 -28.52 5.58
CA ALA A 451 27.50 -27.59 5.96
C ALA A 451 26.10 -28.22 5.79
N ALA A 452 25.88 -29.01 4.75
CA ALA A 452 24.62 -29.72 4.56
C ALA A 452 24.33 -30.72 5.69
N VAL A 453 25.34 -31.48 6.14
CA VAL A 453 25.21 -32.40 7.27
C VAL A 453 24.89 -31.67 8.57
N ASP A 454 25.59 -30.56 8.85
CA ASP A 454 25.34 -29.77 10.08
C ASP A 454 23.94 -29.14 10.10
N ILE A 455 23.49 -28.63 8.95
CA ILE A 455 22.16 -28.06 8.82
C ILE A 455 21.08 -29.14 8.95
N PHE A 456 21.30 -30.34 8.38
CA PHE A 456 20.39 -31.46 8.50
C PHE A 456 20.27 -31.93 9.96
N LYS A 457 21.40 -32.02 10.70
CA LYS A 457 21.40 -32.31 12.13
C LYS A 457 20.60 -31.29 12.91
N LYS A 458 20.88 -29.97 12.71
CA LYS A 458 20.14 -28.89 13.36
C LYS A 458 18.63 -28.97 13.09
N MET A 459 18.22 -29.28 11.86
CA MET A 459 16.81 -29.46 11.52
C MET A 459 16.16 -30.56 12.36
N VAL A 460 16.87 -31.68 12.61
CA VAL A 460 16.40 -32.80 13.43
C VAL A 460 16.38 -32.39 14.92
N ASP A 461 17.42 -31.70 15.39
CA ASP A 461 17.54 -31.22 16.78
C ASP A 461 16.41 -30.23 17.13
N GLU A 462 15.95 -29.43 16.18
CA GLU A 462 14.78 -28.55 16.30
C GLU A 462 13.43 -29.33 16.28
N GLY A 463 13.47 -30.64 16.24
CA GLY A 463 12.29 -31.51 16.29
C GLY A 463 11.53 -31.63 14.96
N LEU A 464 12.10 -31.14 13.86
CA LEU A 464 11.47 -31.25 12.52
C LEU A 464 11.79 -32.64 11.94
N LYS A 465 10.78 -33.25 11.34
CA LYS A 465 10.95 -34.53 10.61
C LYS A 465 11.44 -34.24 9.19
N PRO A 466 12.66 -34.69 8.82
CA PRO A 466 13.15 -34.57 7.45
C PRO A 466 12.22 -35.30 6.46
N ASP A 467 11.98 -34.68 5.33
CA ASP A 467 11.17 -35.25 4.24
C ASP A 467 12.05 -35.74 3.07
N VAL A 468 11.43 -36.24 2.01
CA VAL A 468 12.15 -36.71 0.81
C VAL A 468 13.01 -35.62 0.18
N VAL A 469 12.62 -34.32 0.31
CA VAL A 469 13.39 -33.19 -0.22
C VAL A 469 14.62 -32.92 0.63
N SER A 470 14.50 -33.02 1.96
CA SER A 470 15.61 -32.88 2.92
C SER A 470 16.70 -33.92 2.62
N TYR A 471 16.31 -35.21 2.53
CA TYR A 471 17.24 -36.29 2.20
C TYR A 471 17.84 -36.13 0.81
N GLY A 472 17.02 -35.77 -0.20
CA GLY A 472 17.51 -35.56 -1.56
C GLY A 472 18.52 -34.40 -1.65
N ALA A 473 18.30 -33.30 -0.91
CA ALA A 473 19.25 -32.20 -0.85
C ALA A 473 20.57 -32.59 -0.17
N LEU A 474 20.51 -33.34 0.93
CA LEU A 474 21.70 -33.87 1.63
C LEU A 474 22.49 -34.86 0.75
N LEU A 475 21.81 -35.82 0.14
CA LEU A 475 22.42 -36.78 -0.81
C LEU A 475 23.11 -36.06 -1.96
N SER A 476 22.47 -35.04 -2.54
CA SER A 476 23.06 -34.25 -3.62
C SER A 476 24.26 -33.43 -3.18
N ALA A 477 24.28 -32.91 -1.94
CA ALA A 477 25.45 -32.21 -1.41
C ALA A 477 26.63 -33.16 -1.19
N LEU A 478 26.39 -34.35 -0.63
CA LEU A 478 27.39 -35.36 -0.39
C LEU A 478 27.95 -35.94 -1.71
N GLU A 479 27.11 -36.19 -2.70
CA GLU A 479 27.50 -36.64 -4.05
C GLU A 479 28.47 -35.67 -4.70
N LYS A 480 28.12 -34.37 -4.72
CA LYS A 480 28.97 -33.29 -5.28
C LYS A 480 30.26 -33.10 -4.49
N GLY A 481 30.22 -33.29 -3.17
CA GLY A 481 31.39 -33.30 -2.30
C GLY A 481 32.25 -34.57 -2.43
N LYS A 482 31.87 -35.51 -3.30
CA LYS A 482 32.54 -36.83 -3.51
C LYS A 482 32.60 -37.71 -2.25
N LEU A 483 31.70 -37.46 -1.28
CA LEU A 483 31.57 -38.25 -0.04
C LEU A 483 30.56 -39.40 -0.25
N TYR A 484 30.91 -40.32 -1.15
CA TYR A 484 29.99 -41.33 -1.64
C TYR A 484 29.59 -42.36 -0.57
N ASP A 485 30.50 -42.77 0.33
CA ASP A 485 30.20 -43.72 1.40
C ASP A 485 29.22 -43.15 2.44
N GLU A 486 29.37 -41.88 2.72
CA GLU A 486 28.45 -41.16 3.62
C GLU A 486 27.06 -41.02 2.95
N ALA A 487 27.05 -40.71 1.66
CA ALA A 487 25.81 -40.63 0.90
C ALA A 487 25.04 -41.94 0.88
N LEU A 488 25.73 -43.10 0.72
CA LEU A 488 25.12 -44.43 0.79
C LEU A 488 24.54 -44.70 2.19
N ARG A 489 25.25 -44.33 3.27
CA ARG A 489 24.72 -44.44 4.64
C ARG A 489 23.45 -43.62 4.84
N VAL A 490 23.42 -42.39 4.29
CA VAL A 490 22.25 -41.53 4.34
C VAL A 490 21.07 -42.14 3.54
N TRP A 491 21.36 -42.75 2.38
CA TRP A 491 20.34 -43.44 1.60
C TRP A 491 19.74 -44.60 2.38
N GLU A 492 20.58 -45.46 2.98
CA GLU A 492 20.11 -46.57 3.81
C GLU A 492 19.26 -46.08 4.99
N HIS A 493 19.70 -45.00 5.64
CA HIS A 493 18.92 -44.39 6.72
C HIS A 493 17.57 -43.89 6.26
N MET A 494 17.49 -43.21 5.10
CA MET A 494 16.24 -42.77 4.48
C MET A 494 15.26 -43.93 4.28
N CYS A 495 15.77 -45.06 3.76
CA CYS A 495 14.97 -46.25 3.55
C CYS A 495 14.52 -46.93 4.86
N LYS A 496 15.41 -47.00 5.88
CA LYS A 496 15.12 -47.54 7.22
C LYS A 496 14.05 -46.78 7.98
N VAL A 497 14.03 -45.44 7.80
CA VAL A 497 13.01 -44.58 8.41
C VAL A 497 11.67 -44.66 7.66
N GLY A 498 11.62 -45.36 6.52
CA GLY A 498 10.38 -45.56 5.75
C GLY A 498 10.04 -44.46 4.79
N ILE A 499 10.97 -43.52 4.51
CA ILE A 499 10.77 -42.45 3.54
C ILE A 499 10.98 -43.01 2.13
N LYS A 500 9.91 -42.99 1.32
CA LYS A 500 9.96 -43.54 -0.05
C LYS A 500 10.81 -42.64 -0.95
N PRO A 501 11.90 -43.12 -1.55
CA PRO A 501 12.70 -42.34 -2.51
C PRO A 501 11.88 -41.95 -3.73
N ASN A 502 12.11 -40.78 -4.25
CA ASN A 502 11.52 -40.27 -5.49
C ASN A 502 12.52 -40.37 -6.66
N LEU A 503 12.07 -40.02 -7.86
CA LEU A 503 12.92 -39.96 -9.06
C LEU A 503 14.22 -39.17 -8.83
N TYR A 504 14.19 -38.05 -8.13
CA TYR A 504 15.37 -37.22 -7.84
C TYR A 504 16.38 -37.97 -6.95
N ALA A 505 15.91 -38.62 -5.88
CA ALA A 505 16.76 -39.35 -4.96
C ALA A 505 17.43 -40.54 -5.67
N TYR A 506 16.68 -41.31 -6.50
CA TYR A 506 17.25 -42.38 -7.34
C TYR A 506 18.28 -41.87 -8.34
N THR A 507 18.01 -40.74 -8.98
CA THR A 507 18.95 -40.09 -9.91
C THR A 507 20.29 -39.80 -9.24
N ILE A 508 20.25 -39.29 -7.99
CA ILE A 508 21.47 -39.02 -7.21
C ILE A 508 22.17 -40.35 -6.84
N LEU A 509 21.42 -41.35 -6.40
CA LEU A 509 21.99 -42.67 -6.07
C LEU A 509 22.76 -43.27 -7.24
N VAL A 510 22.21 -43.22 -8.44
CA VAL A 510 22.89 -43.62 -9.65
C VAL A 510 24.18 -42.85 -9.88
N SER A 511 24.14 -41.51 -9.71
CA SER A 511 25.32 -40.65 -9.82
C SER A 511 26.40 -41.01 -8.79
N ILE A 512 26.02 -41.39 -7.56
CA ILE A 512 26.94 -41.86 -6.51
C ILE A 512 27.66 -43.16 -6.94
N TYR A 513 26.93 -44.15 -7.44
CA TYR A 513 27.55 -45.42 -7.87
C TYR A 513 28.48 -45.22 -9.07
N ILE A 514 28.14 -44.35 -10.01
CA ILE A 514 29.04 -43.98 -11.12
C ILE A 514 30.29 -43.30 -10.59
N GLY A 515 30.15 -42.34 -9.67
CA GLY A 515 31.28 -41.66 -9.05
C GLY A 515 32.23 -42.60 -8.30
N LYS A 516 31.71 -43.73 -7.78
CA LYS A 516 32.51 -44.84 -7.19
C LYS A 516 33.09 -45.81 -8.23
N GLY A 517 32.76 -45.66 -9.49
CA GLY A 517 33.17 -46.60 -10.53
C GLY A 517 32.44 -47.95 -10.51
N ASN A 518 31.34 -48.06 -9.74
CA ASN A 518 30.59 -49.31 -9.60
C ASN A 518 29.38 -49.34 -10.57
N HIS A 519 29.67 -49.62 -11.85
CA HIS A 519 28.65 -49.62 -12.89
C HIS A 519 27.66 -50.78 -12.77
N ALA A 520 28.05 -51.90 -12.16
CA ALA A 520 27.15 -53.05 -11.96
C ALA A 520 25.96 -52.68 -11.02
N MET A 521 26.21 -51.85 -10.01
CA MET A 521 25.16 -51.37 -9.10
C MET A 521 24.21 -50.38 -9.77
N VAL A 522 24.65 -49.68 -10.81
CA VAL A 522 23.77 -48.73 -11.53
C VAL A 522 22.61 -49.48 -12.20
N ASP A 523 22.89 -50.62 -12.85
CA ASP A 523 21.85 -51.45 -13.46
C ASP A 523 20.88 -52.01 -12.40
N ALA A 524 21.39 -52.44 -11.24
CA ALA A 524 20.58 -52.89 -10.13
C ALA A 524 19.67 -51.77 -9.59
N VAL A 525 20.17 -50.54 -9.46
CA VAL A 525 19.40 -49.39 -9.01
C VAL A 525 18.33 -49.00 -10.04
N LEU A 526 18.65 -49.02 -11.34
CA LEU A 526 17.66 -48.75 -12.39
C LEU A 526 16.57 -49.86 -12.44
N HIS A 527 16.91 -51.09 -12.12
CA HIS A 527 15.94 -52.19 -12.03
C HIS A 527 15.02 -52.01 -10.79
N ASP A 528 15.61 -51.67 -9.62
CA ASP A 528 14.85 -51.37 -8.39
C ASP A 528 13.90 -50.17 -8.58
N MET A 529 14.35 -49.13 -9.29
CA MET A 529 13.57 -47.99 -9.63
C MET A 529 12.33 -48.33 -10.45
N VAL A 530 12.50 -49.17 -11.50
CA VAL A 530 11.39 -49.63 -12.35
C VAL A 530 10.45 -50.55 -11.55
N SER A 531 10.99 -51.44 -10.70
CA SER A 531 10.18 -52.33 -9.84
C SER A 531 9.26 -51.56 -8.90
N LYS A 532 9.65 -50.34 -8.50
CA LYS A 532 8.87 -49.40 -7.66
C LYS A 532 8.01 -48.44 -8.47
N GLN A 533 7.82 -48.72 -9.76
CA GLN A 533 7.00 -47.89 -10.67
C GLN A 533 7.53 -46.48 -10.87
N ILE A 534 8.82 -46.26 -10.72
CA ILE A 534 9.50 -45.01 -10.99
C ILE A 534 10.30 -45.19 -12.27
N GLU A 535 9.80 -44.67 -13.40
CA GLU A 535 10.48 -44.83 -14.67
C GLU A 535 11.66 -43.87 -14.82
N PRO A 536 12.85 -44.37 -15.31
CA PRO A 536 13.96 -43.49 -15.67
C PRO A 536 13.57 -42.54 -16.78
N THR A 537 13.94 -41.26 -16.63
CA THR A 537 13.64 -40.21 -17.60
C THR A 537 14.92 -39.67 -18.25
N VAL A 538 14.78 -38.80 -19.23
CA VAL A 538 15.91 -38.02 -19.81
C VAL A 538 16.78 -37.41 -18.72
N VAL A 539 16.18 -36.92 -17.64
CA VAL A 539 16.91 -36.32 -16.51
C VAL A 539 17.79 -37.32 -15.80
N THR A 540 17.33 -38.56 -15.63
CA THR A 540 18.10 -39.68 -15.03
C THR A 540 19.33 -39.99 -15.88
N PHE A 541 19.16 -40.17 -17.18
CA PHE A 541 20.28 -40.45 -18.08
C PHE A 541 21.25 -39.28 -18.22
N ASN A 542 20.74 -38.03 -18.24
CA ASN A 542 21.59 -36.84 -18.21
C ASN A 542 22.43 -36.76 -16.93
N ALA A 543 21.89 -37.14 -15.79
CA ALA A 543 22.64 -37.21 -14.55
C ALA A 543 23.73 -38.29 -14.58
N ILE A 544 23.43 -39.45 -15.19
CA ILE A 544 24.40 -40.51 -15.42
C ILE A 544 25.56 -40.02 -16.31
N ILE A 545 25.23 -39.44 -17.46
CA ILE A 545 26.23 -38.92 -18.41
C ILE A 545 27.05 -37.79 -17.74
N SER A 546 26.39 -36.89 -16.99
CA SER A 546 27.07 -35.83 -16.23
C SER A 546 27.99 -36.40 -15.15
N ALA A 547 27.62 -37.49 -14.49
CA ALA A 547 28.50 -38.17 -13.52
C ALA A 547 29.73 -38.80 -14.22
N CYS A 548 29.55 -39.38 -15.41
CA CYS A 548 30.66 -39.86 -16.23
C CYS A 548 31.60 -38.75 -16.67
N VAL A 549 31.08 -37.55 -17.00
CA VAL A 549 31.93 -36.36 -17.27
C VAL A 549 32.80 -36.03 -16.06
N ARG A 550 32.21 -35.98 -14.86
CA ARG A 550 32.96 -35.66 -13.63
C ARG A 550 33.99 -36.71 -13.23
N SER A 551 33.82 -37.94 -13.68
CA SER A 551 34.79 -39.04 -13.47
C SER A 551 35.75 -39.27 -14.64
N ASN A 552 35.76 -38.39 -15.63
CA ASN A 552 36.57 -38.45 -16.84
C ASN A 552 36.40 -39.83 -17.59
N SER A 553 35.18 -40.34 -17.65
CA SER A 553 34.87 -41.63 -18.24
C SER A 553 33.99 -41.47 -19.49
N GLY A 554 34.52 -40.89 -20.55
CA GLY A 554 33.79 -40.58 -21.79
C GLY A 554 33.27 -41.84 -22.52
N GLY A 555 34.02 -42.95 -22.45
CA GLY A 555 33.56 -44.25 -22.99
C GLY A 555 32.28 -44.69 -22.32
N ASN A 556 32.19 -44.63 -21.01
CA ASN A 556 30.98 -44.97 -20.25
C ASN A 556 29.82 -43.99 -20.55
N ALA A 557 30.10 -42.71 -20.71
CA ALA A 557 29.09 -41.72 -21.10
C ALA A 557 28.46 -42.09 -22.46
N PHE A 558 29.28 -42.54 -23.43
CA PHE A 558 28.80 -42.94 -24.74
C PHE A 558 27.98 -44.24 -24.67
N GLU A 559 28.37 -45.22 -23.85
CA GLU A 559 27.59 -46.43 -23.63
C GLU A 559 26.21 -46.13 -23.03
N TRP A 560 26.15 -45.24 -22.01
CA TRP A 560 24.89 -44.85 -21.39
C TRP A 560 23.99 -44.07 -22.35
N PHE A 561 24.55 -43.27 -23.24
CA PHE A 561 23.82 -42.65 -24.32
C PHE A 561 23.16 -43.64 -25.26
N HIS A 562 23.87 -44.76 -25.61
CA HIS A 562 23.28 -45.84 -26.40
C HIS A 562 22.20 -46.59 -25.65
N ARG A 563 22.39 -46.88 -24.37
CA ARG A 563 21.38 -47.51 -23.51
C ARG A 563 20.12 -46.68 -23.35
N MET A 564 20.27 -45.36 -23.30
CA MET A 564 19.15 -44.39 -23.29
C MET A 564 18.28 -44.55 -24.54
N LYS A 565 18.92 -44.63 -25.71
CA LYS A 565 18.22 -44.83 -26.99
C LYS A 565 17.55 -46.17 -27.12
N ILE A 566 18.21 -47.26 -26.67
CA ILE A 566 17.63 -48.62 -26.68
C ILE A 566 16.36 -48.67 -25.83
N ARG A 567 16.28 -47.90 -24.76
CA ARG A 567 15.08 -47.81 -23.94
C ARG A 567 14.00 -46.85 -24.49
N GLY A 568 14.19 -46.32 -25.70
CA GLY A 568 13.21 -45.41 -26.34
C GLY A 568 13.16 -44.01 -25.73
N ILE A 569 14.17 -43.60 -24.95
CA ILE A 569 14.25 -42.28 -24.37
C ILE A 569 15.04 -41.36 -25.31
N GLU A 570 14.37 -40.36 -25.89
CA GLU A 570 15.00 -39.45 -26.83
C GLU A 570 15.97 -38.47 -26.15
N PRO A 571 17.25 -38.42 -26.62
CA PRO A 571 18.23 -37.47 -26.12
C PRO A 571 17.85 -36.02 -26.50
N ASN A 572 18.05 -35.10 -25.56
CA ASN A 572 17.84 -33.69 -25.78
C ASN A 572 19.16 -32.92 -25.97
N GLU A 573 19.07 -31.62 -26.19
CA GLU A 573 20.23 -30.71 -26.36
C GLU A 573 21.24 -30.85 -25.21
N ILE A 574 20.76 -30.92 -23.97
CA ILE A 574 21.59 -31.08 -22.76
C ILE A 574 22.33 -32.43 -22.79
N THR A 575 21.68 -33.54 -23.26
CA THR A 575 22.28 -34.84 -23.39
C THR A 575 23.48 -34.81 -24.34
N TYR A 576 23.27 -34.22 -25.53
CA TYR A 576 24.34 -34.07 -26.51
C TYR A 576 25.48 -33.15 -26.04
N GLN A 577 25.16 -32.05 -25.38
CA GLN A 577 26.16 -31.17 -24.82
C GLN A 577 27.06 -31.89 -23.82
N MET A 578 26.49 -32.61 -22.86
CA MET A 578 27.26 -33.34 -21.85
C MET A 578 28.07 -34.49 -22.48
N LEU A 579 27.50 -35.19 -23.46
CA LEU A 579 28.19 -36.26 -24.15
C LEU A 579 29.41 -35.73 -24.92
N ILE A 580 29.26 -34.63 -25.62
CA ILE A 580 30.36 -33.96 -26.35
C ILE A 580 31.47 -33.57 -25.35
N GLU A 581 31.12 -32.95 -24.23
CA GLU A 581 32.05 -32.55 -23.18
C GLU A 581 32.80 -33.80 -22.61
N ALA A 582 32.09 -34.91 -22.34
CA ALA A 582 32.69 -36.14 -21.88
C ALA A 582 33.67 -36.76 -22.88
N LEU A 583 33.32 -36.77 -24.16
CA LEU A 583 34.15 -37.38 -25.22
C LEU A 583 35.41 -36.54 -25.50
N VAL A 584 35.30 -35.21 -25.41
CA VAL A 584 36.47 -34.32 -25.52
C VAL A 584 37.42 -34.53 -24.36
N GLN A 585 36.92 -34.61 -23.11
CA GLN A 585 37.76 -34.89 -21.95
C GLN A 585 38.43 -36.24 -22.01
N ASP A 586 37.79 -37.23 -22.62
CA ASP A 586 38.33 -38.60 -22.82
C ASP A 586 39.28 -38.71 -24.05
N GLY A 587 39.63 -37.57 -24.68
CA GLY A 587 40.56 -37.51 -25.81
C GLY A 587 40.00 -38.16 -27.11
N LYS A 588 38.68 -38.14 -27.32
CA LYS A 588 37.97 -38.69 -28.49
C LYS A 588 37.32 -37.61 -29.32
N PRO A 589 38.08 -36.64 -29.90
CA PRO A 589 37.50 -35.49 -30.58
C PRO A 589 36.70 -35.83 -31.84
N ARG A 590 37.07 -36.92 -32.56
CA ARG A 590 36.34 -37.37 -33.74
C ARG A 590 34.91 -37.82 -33.39
N LEU A 591 34.77 -38.58 -32.29
CA LEU A 591 33.46 -39.01 -31.83
C LEU A 591 32.61 -37.84 -31.33
N ALA A 592 33.25 -36.86 -30.66
CA ALA A 592 32.59 -35.66 -30.24
C ALA A 592 32.03 -34.84 -31.45
N TYR A 593 32.83 -34.74 -32.52
CA TYR A 593 32.41 -34.12 -33.76
C TYR A 593 31.21 -34.87 -34.40
N GLU A 594 31.27 -36.19 -34.48
CA GLU A 594 30.18 -37.03 -35.02
C GLU A 594 28.87 -36.84 -34.21
N MET A 595 28.98 -36.73 -32.88
CA MET A 595 27.81 -36.47 -32.02
C MET A 595 27.27 -35.06 -32.21
N TYR A 596 28.13 -34.07 -32.41
CA TYR A 596 27.70 -32.71 -32.72
C TYR A 596 26.92 -32.68 -34.04
N MET A 597 27.47 -33.25 -35.09
CA MET A 597 26.81 -33.35 -36.42
C MET A 597 25.47 -34.10 -36.36
N LYS A 598 25.39 -35.14 -35.54
CA LYS A 598 24.17 -35.91 -35.32
C LYS A 598 23.09 -35.10 -34.61
N ALA A 599 23.47 -34.30 -33.64
CA ALA A 599 22.54 -33.40 -32.98
C ALA A 599 22.00 -32.34 -33.95
N CYS A 600 22.89 -31.72 -34.77
CA CYS A 600 22.50 -30.79 -35.81
C CYS A 600 21.56 -31.39 -36.86
N SER A 601 21.83 -32.64 -37.31
CA SER A 601 20.96 -33.36 -38.26
C SER A 601 19.57 -33.66 -37.70
N GLN A 602 19.44 -33.76 -36.37
CA GLN A 602 18.14 -33.91 -35.68
C GLN A 602 17.43 -32.57 -35.42
N GLY A 603 18.00 -31.44 -35.89
CA GLY A 603 17.42 -30.13 -35.68
C GLY A 603 17.59 -29.54 -34.28
N LEU A 604 18.47 -30.13 -33.44
CA LEU A 604 18.74 -29.65 -32.11
C LEU A 604 19.69 -28.44 -32.16
N GLN A 605 19.37 -27.39 -31.41
CA GLN A 605 20.20 -26.18 -31.33
C GLN A 605 21.18 -26.29 -30.15
N LEU A 606 22.39 -26.68 -30.42
CA LEU A 606 23.44 -26.74 -29.42
C LEU A 606 24.01 -25.34 -29.12
N PRO A 607 24.40 -25.05 -27.86
CA PRO A 607 24.99 -23.77 -27.51
C PRO A 607 26.35 -23.57 -28.19
N ALA A 608 26.72 -22.29 -28.46
CA ALA A 608 28.01 -21.93 -29.06
C ALA A 608 29.23 -22.54 -28.34
N LYS A 609 29.13 -22.75 -27.01
CA LYS A 609 30.15 -23.42 -26.22
C LYS A 609 30.48 -24.84 -26.76
N SER A 610 29.44 -25.61 -27.12
CA SER A 610 29.64 -26.97 -27.65
C SER A 610 30.35 -26.95 -29.00
N TYR A 611 30.05 -25.99 -29.85
CA TYR A 611 30.76 -25.74 -31.10
C TYR A 611 32.25 -25.42 -30.86
N ASP A 612 32.52 -24.47 -29.99
CA ASP A 612 33.87 -24.04 -29.63
C ASP A 612 34.68 -25.22 -29.04
N THR A 613 34.07 -26.00 -28.12
CA THR A 613 34.71 -27.17 -27.48
C THR A 613 35.09 -28.24 -28.51
N VAL A 614 34.23 -28.53 -29.47
CA VAL A 614 34.54 -29.51 -30.54
C VAL A 614 35.64 -29.01 -31.47
N LEU A 615 35.58 -27.73 -31.85
CA LEU A 615 36.56 -27.09 -32.72
C LEU A 615 37.95 -27.04 -32.10
N GLU A 616 38.05 -26.65 -30.83
CA GLU A 616 39.33 -26.60 -30.08
C GLU A 616 39.91 -27.99 -29.88
N ALA A 617 39.07 -28.95 -29.51
CA ALA A 617 39.51 -30.34 -29.34
C ALA A 617 40.05 -30.95 -30.66
N CYS A 618 39.34 -30.77 -31.77
CA CYS A 618 39.78 -31.27 -33.07
C CYS A 618 41.12 -30.61 -33.52
N LYS A 619 41.31 -29.29 -33.27
CA LYS A 619 42.59 -28.62 -33.53
C LYS A 619 43.72 -29.16 -32.66
N ALA A 620 43.47 -29.36 -31.36
CA ALA A 620 44.50 -29.83 -30.41
C ALA A 620 44.98 -31.24 -30.71
N TYR A 621 44.14 -32.11 -31.22
CA TYR A 621 44.47 -33.52 -31.55
C TYR A 621 44.79 -33.72 -33.04
N GLY A 622 44.97 -32.65 -33.82
CA GLY A 622 45.37 -32.74 -35.24
C GLY A 622 44.34 -33.44 -36.13
N SER A 623 43.10 -33.51 -35.71
CA SER A 623 41.99 -34.08 -36.48
C SER A 623 41.58 -33.11 -37.59
N ILE A 624 41.54 -33.58 -38.86
CA ILE A 624 41.05 -32.81 -39.97
C ILE A 624 39.52 -32.67 -39.82
N VAL A 625 39.07 -31.47 -39.46
CA VAL A 625 37.65 -31.11 -39.41
C VAL A 625 37.35 -30.32 -40.66
N ASP A 626 36.39 -30.79 -41.42
CA ASP A 626 35.85 -29.99 -42.53
C ASP A 626 34.95 -28.91 -41.95
N LEU A 627 35.49 -27.66 -41.86
CA LEU A 627 34.76 -26.50 -41.32
C LEU A 627 33.54 -26.16 -42.18
N THR A 628 33.48 -26.58 -43.42
CA THR A 628 32.34 -26.32 -44.30
C THR A 628 31.12 -27.17 -43.88
N THR A 629 31.37 -28.37 -43.34
CA THR A 629 30.33 -29.28 -42.86
C THR A 629 29.87 -28.94 -41.45
N LEU A 630 30.73 -28.33 -40.61
CA LEU A 630 30.40 -27.91 -39.25
C LEU A 630 29.36 -26.78 -39.23
N GLY A 631 29.24 -26.04 -40.34
CA GLY A 631 28.34 -24.92 -40.44
C GLY A 631 28.77 -23.65 -39.70
N PRO A 632 27.98 -22.58 -39.77
CA PRO A 632 28.29 -21.34 -39.05
C PRO A 632 28.15 -21.55 -37.53
N ARG A 633 29.05 -20.92 -36.78
CA ARG A 633 28.98 -20.90 -35.33
C ARG A 633 27.59 -20.43 -34.88
N PRO A 634 26.84 -21.14 -34.03
CA PRO A 634 25.57 -20.68 -33.51
C PRO A 634 25.71 -19.30 -32.88
N SER A 635 24.86 -18.35 -33.27
CA SER A 635 24.80 -17.04 -32.60
C SER A 635 24.58 -17.29 -31.12
N LYS A 636 25.23 -16.52 -30.28
CA LYS A 636 24.92 -16.57 -28.83
C LYS A 636 23.41 -16.39 -28.71
N GLY A 637 22.71 -17.48 -28.42
CA GLY A 637 21.30 -17.41 -28.08
C GLY A 637 21.17 -16.32 -27.06
N VAL A 638 20.13 -15.50 -27.16
CA VAL A 638 19.79 -14.52 -26.14
C VAL A 638 19.81 -15.31 -24.82
N GLU A 639 20.88 -15.12 -24.04
CA GLU A 639 20.88 -15.64 -22.68
C GLU A 639 19.55 -15.17 -22.08
N PRO A 640 18.72 -16.06 -21.51
CA PRO A 640 17.48 -15.62 -20.90
C PRO A 640 17.89 -14.46 -20.04
N ILE A 641 17.31 -13.27 -20.34
CA ILE A 641 17.64 -11.99 -19.70
C ILE A 641 17.86 -12.32 -18.24
N ARG A 642 19.12 -12.36 -17.82
CA ARG A 642 19.44 -12.29 -16.40
C ARG A 642 18.76 -11.01 -16.01
N ILE A 643 17.59 -11.14 -15.42
CA ILE A 643 17.00 -10.05 -14.67
C ILE A 643 18.08 -9.76 -13.65
N GLU A 644 18.95 -8.81 -14.00
CA GLU A 644 19.77 -8.11 -13.05
C GLU A 644 18.77 -7.37 -12.15
N ASN A 645 18.18 -8.16 -11.27
CA ASN A 645 17.59 -7.62 -10.08
C ASN A 645 18.77 -6.87 -9.44
N ASN A 646 18.77 -5.56 -9.56
CA ASN A 646 19.68 -4.65 -8.89
C ASN A 646 19.65 -4.92 -7.37
N PHE A 647 20.33 -5.96 -6.95
CA PHE A 647 20.69 -6.23 -5.57
C PHE A 647 21.97 -5.44 -5.24
N SER A 648 22.00 -4.13 -5.59
CA SER A 648 23.01 -3.20 -5.08
C SER A 648 23.01 -3.11 -3.55
N SER A 649 21.93 -3.57 -2.90
CA SER A 649 21.86 -3.70 -1.44
C SER A 649 22.74 -4.83 -0.85
N PHE A 650 23.35 -5.70 -1.68
CA PHE A 650 24.26 -6.73 -1.16
C PHE A 650 25.63 -6.19 -0.75
N SER A 651 26.03 -4.97 -1.18
CA SER A 651 27.27 -4.36 -0.73
C SER A 651 27.23 -3.92 0.74
N GLN A 652 26.06 -3.70 1.32
CA GLN A 652 25.90 -3.36 2.74
C GLN A 652 26.18 -4.54 3.69
N PHE A 653 26.40 -5.76 3.17
CA PHE A 653 26.69 -6.94 3.99
C PHE A 653 28.19 -7.18 4.25
N LYS A 654 29.09 -6.34 3.74
CA LYS A 654 30.52 -6.49 4.03
C LYS A 654 30.91 -6.06 5.44
N ASP A 655 30.08 -5.24 6.10
CA ASP A 655 30.44 -4.55 7.34
C ASP A 655 29.70 -5.05 8.59
N LEU A 656 29.06 -6.22 8.54
CA LEU A 656 28.55 -6.85 9.76
C LEU A 656 29.71 -7.58 10.48
N PRO A 657 29.96 -7.28 11.78
CA PRO A 657 31.06 -7.88 12.52
C PRO A 657 30.96 -9.40 12.46
N SER A 658 32.05 -10.02 12.02
CA SER A 658 32.25 -11.46 12.09
C SER A 658 32.34 -11.84 13.57
N THR A 659 31.23 -12.29 14.16
CA THR A 659 31.26 -13.05 15.40
C THR A 659 31.90 -14.41 15.09
N SER A 660 33.25 -14.39 14.94
CA SER A 660 34.09 -15.56 14.96
C SER A 660 34.30 -15.93 16.43
N HIS A 661 33.36 -16.61 17.04
CA HIS A 661 33.65 -17.37 18.25
C HIS A 661 33.01 -18.75 18.14
N HIS A 662 33.91 -19.76 18.18
CA HIS A 662 33.71 -21.20 18.43
C HIS A 662 33.08 -22.04 17.31
N PHE A 663 33.84 -22.28 16.25
CA PHE A 663 33.73 -23.52 15.47
C PHE A 663 35.13 -24.18 15.33
N ALA A 664 35.81 -24.38 16.46
CA ALA A 664 36.99 -25.25 16.53
C ALA A 664 36.66 -26.36 17.52
N GLY A 665 36.53 -27.58 17.01
CA GLY A 665 36.60 -28.79 17.83
C GLY A 665 35.29 -29.51 18.08
N ILE A 666 34.70 -30.13 17.07
CA ILE A 666 33.93 -31.36 17.28
C ILE A 666 34.37 -32.34 16.22
N GLY A 667 35.22 -33.30 16.71
CA GLY A 667 35.71 -34.41 15.92
C GLY A 667 34.59 -35.27 15.37
N MET A 668 34.86 -35.88 14.21
CA MET A 668 34.03 -36.89 13.58
C MET A 668 33.77 -38.05 14.55
N TYR A 669 32.61 -38.06 15.17
CA TYR A 669 32.05 -39.23 15.83
C TYR A 669 30.87 -39.77 15.04
N GLY A 670 30.96 -41.09 14.76
CA GLY A 670 30.11 -41.81 13.88
C GLY A 670 28.62 -41.78 14.20
N PHE A 671 27.85 -41.94 13.17
CA PHE A 671 26.38 -42.22 13.16
C PHE A 671 26.04 -43.58 13.85
N SER A 672 26.49 -43.80 15.08
CA SER A 672 26.06 -44.97 15.81
C SER A 672 25.42 -44.53 17.13
N GLY A 673 24.11 -44.61 17.15
CA GLY A 673 23.36 -44.61 18.41
C GLY A 673 22.35 -43.50 18.67
N TYR A 674 21.35 -43.32 17.85
CA TYR A 674 20.08 -42.74 18.31
C TYR A 674 19.04 -43.86 18.46
N ARG A 675 18.92 -44.42 19.69
CA ARG A 675 17.73 -45.16 20.09
C ARG A 675 16.63 -44.14 20.30
N MET A 676 15.63 -44.14 19.43
CA MET A 676 14.38 -43.43 19.72
C MET A 676 13.67 -44.15 20.86
N ALA A 677 13.45 -43.40 21.97
CA ALA A 677 12.39 -43.74 22.91
C ALA A 677 11.03 -43.58 22.23
N ARG A 678 10.14 -44.56 22.51
CA ARG A 678 8.77 -44.69 21.95
C ARG A 678 7.91 -43.47 22.23
#